data_8884c55cf47350ac4a7ce3dc28bacdd6
#
_entry.id   8884c55cf47350ac4a7ce3dc28bacdd6
#
_cell.length_a   1.000
_cell.length_b   1.000
_cell.length_c   1.000
_cell.angle_alpha   90.00
_cell.angle_beta   90.00
_cell.angle_gamma   90.00
#
_symmetry.space_group_name_H-M   'P 1'
#
loop_
_entity.id
_entity.type
_entity.pdbx_description
1 polymer ?
#
loop_
_entity_poly.entity_id
_entity_poly.type
_entity_poly.pdbx_seq_one_letter_code
_entity_poly.pdbx_strand_id
1 'polypeptide(L)'
;MKRSIIITVFCTCVAFLFWQCNKESVVEKVEYQRGNIVHYGSGAPSSTIGEIGDYYFDLSVSDLYGAKTESGWGDPVSLKGDRGERGEQGAQGEKGEKGEAGDKGEKGDKGAQGDKGLTGDKGEQGDKGLVGGKGEKGEKGDEGAPTTRIHLGKGEPSSYFGKEGDWYIDTEAGVLYGPKKNQWDGWEKAIFSDFKVSKDGKTLIRCNNDKITEVDMNAIPKLKNVTKIGYRAFEGCHSLTSVTISNKVTNIEERAFLYCKSLQSITIPNSVTSIGESAFLGCSSLLSITIPNSVTSIGSSAFSGCTSLVSITIPNSVTSIGNGAFWGCTSLVSITIPNSVTSIGNGAFLGCKSLKSVTIPNSVTSIGNSAFEDCTSLASITIPNSVTNIGNSAFQGCSKLTSVIIGNRVTSIGKSAFLACTSLSSVIIGNGVTSIGESAFEGCRKLTSITIPNSVTSIEKRAFYSSGLTSITIPSNISTIKENAFSECSSLVTVNMSEGVKTIERRAFARCTSLKNVNLPNSLEKILGATNLTFLSLFPEYNTEGAFVECSSLTSITIPKGVISIGKMIFNKCDALKTIVIIGNPATTFEELSFAYLKSLENVIISNNITNIGIGAFRSCKALKSVTISNSVTSIGKGAFYQSGLTSITIPNSVTTIGAAAFSYCESLKSITIPNSVINIENSAFSASGLTSITIPNSVTKIGDWTFSYCSDLQFVTIPNGIKSIGDRAFERCRKLTSITIPNSVTSIGESAFSDSGLTSINIPNSVTDIGKTAFKHCHLGAISIPNSVISIGEGAFSSSGLTSINIPNSVTRIMKDTFKGCGLMTSIVIPNNVIYIEEAAFEGCSLRTITIGNKVKSIGKRAFFQSKITTISIPDSVENIEDEAFYDNNSLKSITIGTGIKRIGTRAFPSSSDRVCTIKAKTPPNMRADDLGSTDYYRSNIIIYVPQESLRIYKEAEGWKYYADKMYGR
;
A
#
# COMPACT_ATOMS: atom_id res chain seq x y z
N MET A 1 32.34 10.01 -1.22
CA MET A 1 32.96 9.33 -2.37
C MET A 1 32.71 7.81 -2.39
N LYS A 2 31.50 7.33 -1.98
CA LYS A 2 31.10 5.89 -2.03
C LYS A 2 29.65 5.69 -2.49
N ARG A 3 29.02 6.69 -3.16
CA ARG A 3 27.67 6.60 -3.73
C ARG A 3 27.60 6.82 -5.25
N SER A 4 28.75 7.02 -5.92
CA SER A 4 28.79 7.26 -7.39
C SER A 4 29.24 6.04 -8.22
N ILE A 5 29.59 4.90 -7.61
CA ILE A 5 30.09 3.72 -8.34
C ILE A 5 28.97 2.69 -8.64
N ILE A 6 27.81 2.77 -7.94
CA ILE A 6 26.70 1.79 -8.15
C ILE A 6 25.76 2.20 -9.29
N ILE A 7 25.75 3.47 -9.69
CA ILE A 7 24.87 3.97 -10.78
C ILE A 7 25.51 3.78 -12.17
N THR A 8 26.83 3.69 -12.25
CA THR A 8 27.52 3.55 -13.55
C THR A 8 27.56 2.09 -14.05
N VAL A 9 27.43 1.10 -13.17
CA VAL A 9 27.40 -0.32 -13.59
C VAL A 9 26.00 -0.76 -14.05
N PHE A 10 24.94 -0.04 -13.63
CA PHE A 10 23.55 -0.36 -14.08
C PHE A 10 23.20 0.24 -15.45
N CYS A 11 23.88 1.30 -15.87
CA CYS A 11 23.63 1.92 -17.19
C CYS A 11 24.41 1.24 -18.34
N THR A 12 25.47 0.49 -18.09
CA THR A 12 26.23 -0.19 -19.15
C THR A 12 25.68 -1.58 -19.51
N CYS A 13 24.89 -2.20 -18.65
CA CYS A 13 24.21 -3.48 -18.97
C CYS A 13 22.92 -3.30 -19.77
N VAL A 14 22.30 -2.13 -19.77
CA VAL A 14 21.07 -1.86 -20.56
C VAL A 14 21.39 -1.45 -22.00
N ALA A 15 22.59 -0.92 -22.27
CA ALA A 15 23.00 -0.50 -23.61
C ALA A 15 23.50 -1.66 -24.52
N PHE A 16 23.82 -2.84 -23.96
CA PHE A 16 24.30 -3.99 -24.73
C PHE A 16 23.20 -4.95 -25.21
N LEU A 17 21.94 -4.73 -24.81
CA LEU A 17 20.78 -5.54 -25.22
C LEU A 17 19.97 -4.95 -26.39
N PHE A 18 20.40 -3.82 -26.96
CA PHE A 18 19.69 -3.15 -28.08
C PHE A 18 20.40 -3.23 -29.44
N TRP A 19 21.47 -4.02 -29.57
CA TRP A 19 22.23 -4.05 -30.85
C TRP A 19 22.35 -5.45 -31.48
N GLN A 20 21.36 -6.32 -31.36
CA GLN A 20 21.25 -7.46 -32.28
C GLN A 20 19.78 -7.87 -32.44
N CYS A 21 19.08 -7.31 -33.37
CA CYS A 21 18.02 -7.96 -34.17
C CYS A 21 17.57 -7.02 -35.29
N ASN A 22 18.30 -7.07 -36.39
CA ASN A 22 17.78 -6.73 -37.69
C ASN A 22 18.00 -7.94 -38.59
N LYS A 23 16.96 -8.72 -38.79
CA LYS A 23 16.78 -9.54 -40.02
C LYS A 23 15.30 -9.79 -40.23
N GLU A 24 14.87 -9.37 -41.40
CA GLU A 24 13.54 -9.53 -41.97
C GLU A 24 13.03 -10.97 -41.88
N SER A 25 11.80 -11.13 -41.43
CA SER A 25 10.98 -12.29 -41.71
C SER A 25 9.52 -11.88 -41.80
N VAL A 26 8.97 -12.10 -42.96
CA VAL A 26 7.58 -12.19 -43.42
C VAL A 26 6.52 -11.95 -42.31
N VAL A 27 5.83 -10.83 -42.40
CA VAL A 27 4.67 -10.52 -41.59
C VAL A 27 3.45 -11.21 -42.18
N GLU A 28 3.03 -12.34 -41.62
CA GLU A 28 1.65 -12.77 -41.71
C GLU A 28 0.79 -11.71 -40.97
N LYS A 29 -0.16 -11.14 -41.69
CA LYS A 29 -1.16 -10.20 -41.16
C LYS A 29 -2.03 -10.93 -40.13
N VAL A 30 -1.66 -10.82 -38.88
CA VAL A 30 -2.58 -11.11 -37.79
C VAL A 30 -3.52 -9.90 -37.72
N GLU A 31 -4.77 -10.08 -38.12
CA GLU A 31 -5.84 -9.11 -37.85
C GLU A 31 -5.98 -8.98 -36.34
N TYR A 32 -5.46 -7.87 -35.80
CA TYR A 32 -5.71 -7.48 -34.41
C TYR A 32 -7.19 -7.11 -34.29
N GLN A 33 -7.96 -7.86 -33.56
CA GLN A 33 -9.27 -7.38 -33.12
C GLN A 33 -9.03 -6.14 -32.23
N ARG A 34 -9.37 -4.99 -32.82
CA ARG A 34 -9.37 -3.68 -32.15
C ARG A 34 -10.40 -3.78 -31.03
N GLY A 35 -10.06 -3.32 -29.82
CA GLY A 35 -11.03 -3.20 -28.72
C GLY A 35 -12.04 -2.13 -29.00
N ASN A 36 -13.23 -2.32 -28.46
CA ASN A 36 -14.34 -1.40 -28.58
C ASN A 36 -13.95 -0.01 -28.05
N ILE A 37 -13.97 0.99 -28.93
CA ILE A 37 -13.67 2.38 -28.57
C ILE A 37 -14.99 3.09 -28.30
N VAL A 38 -14.99 4.00 -27.32
CA VAL A 38 -16.10 4.92 -27.11
C VAL A 38 -15.79 6.23 -27.80
N HIS A 39 -16.48 6.52 -28.89
CA HIS A 39 -16.42 7.82 -29.58
C HIS A 39 -17.38 8.78 -28.88
N TYR A 40 -17.18 10.08 -29.06
CA TYR A 40 -18.09 11.09 -28.49
C TYR A 40 -18.21 12.30 -29.42
N GLY A 41 -19.35 12.97 -29.39
CA GLY A 41 -19.63 14.17 -30.17
C GLY A 41 -20.98 14.74 -29.81
N SER A 42 -21.44 15.74 -30.55
CA SER A 42 -22.77 16.33 -30.41
C SER A 42 -23.68 15.86 -31.52
N GLY A 43 -24.80 15.25 -31.21
CA GLY A 43 -25.75 14.66 -32.15
C GLY A 43 -25.52 13.16 -32.41
N ALA A 44 -26.52 12.52 -33.05
CA ALA A 44 -26.46 11.10 -33.38
C ALA A 44 -25.24 10.76 -34.25
N PRO A 45 -24.56 9.62 -34.01
CA PRO A 45 -23.33 9.29 -34.74
C PRO A 45 -23.61 8.98 -36.22
N SER A 46 -22.78 9.54 -37.11
CA SER A 46 -22.80 9.14 -38.52
C SER A 46 -22.33 7.70 -38.70
N SER A 47 -22.77 7.04 -39.77
CA SER A 47 -22.34 5.70 -40.13
C SER A 47 -20.83 5.59 -40.39
N THR A 48 -20.15 6.73 -40.64
CA THR A 48 -18.69 6.77 -40.91
C THR A 48 -17.85 6.83 -39.64
N ILE A 49 -18.43 7.06 -38.46
CA ILE A 49 -17.72 7.11 -37.19
C ILE A 49 -17.60 5.70 -36.63
N GLY A 50 -16.41 5.32 -36.14
CA GLY A 50 -16.17 4.05 -35.44
C GLY A 50 -16.21 2.81 -36.31
N GLU A 51 -15.78 1.69 -35.72
CA GLU A 51 -15.81 0.35 -36.33
C GLU A 51 -16.81 -0.55 -35.62
N ILE A 52 -17.09 -1.73 -36.18
CA ILE A 52 -18.00 -2.72 -35.54
C ILE A 52 -17.51 -3.02 -34.14
N GLY A 53 -18.42 -2.94 -33.17
CA GLY A 53 -18.12 -3.12 -31.76
C GLY A 53 -17.88 -1.82 -30.97
N ASP A 54 -17.64 -0.67 -31.65
CA ASP A 54 -17.44 0.61 -30.97
C ASP A 54 -18.77 1.17 -30.40
N TYR A 55 -18.66 2.05 -29.39
CA TYR A 55 -19.77 2.80 -28.79
C TYR A 55 -19.65 4.27 -29.14
N TYR A 56 -20.76 4.99 -29.14
CA TYR A 56 -20.76 6.45 -29.34
C TYR A 56 -21.60 7.15 -28.28
N PHE A 57 -21.07 8.22 -27.70
CA PHE A 57 -21.77 9.04 -26.72
C PHE A 57 -22.11 10.41 -27.29
N ASP A 58 -23.40 10.71 -27.36
CA ASP A 58 -23.92 12.03 -27.75
C ASP A 58 -23.90 12.97 -26.55
N LEU A 59 -22.97 13.90 -26.56
CA LEU A 59 -22.78 14.89 -25.48
C LEU A 59 -23.94 15.89 -25.39
N SER A 60 -24.74 16.08 -26.48
CA SER A 60 -25.80 17.07 -26.54
C SER A 60 -27.08 16.64 -25.83
N VAL A 61 -27.38 15.33 -25.85
CA VAL A 61 -28.58 14.73 -25.25
C VAL A 61 -28.28 13.73 -24.14
N SER A 62 -27.01 13.38 -23.95
CA SER A 62 -26.51 12.36 -23.02
C SER A 62 -27.01 10.95 -23.34
N ASP A 63 -27.05 10.61 -24.62
CA ASP A 63 -27.44 9.32 -25.13
C ASP A 63 -26.20 8.48 -25.48
N LEU A 64 -26.19 7.20 -25.09
CA LEU A 64 -25.18 6.23 -25.44
C LEU A 64 -25.73 5.30 -26.54
N TYR A 65 -25.11 5.33 -27.69
CA TYR A 65 -25.38 4.37 -28.77
C TYR A 65 -24.60 3.10 -28.53
N GLY A 66 -25.28 1.97 -28.59
CA GLY A 66 -24.70 0.64 -28.35
C GLY A 66 -23.63 0.26 -29.36
N ALA A 67 -23.05 -0.94 -29.17
CA ALA A 67 -21.99 -1.40 -30.04
C ALA A 67 -22.40 -1.31 -31.52
N LYS A 68 -21.60 -0.62 -32.33
CA LYS A 68 -21.84 -0.49 -33.78
C LYS A 68 -21.85 -1.89 -34.43
N THR A 69 -22.82 -2.15 -35.27
CA THR A 69 -22.98 -3.40 -36.01
C THR A 69 -22.76 -3.16 -37.49
N GLU A 70 -22.75 -4.20 -38.32
CA GLU A 70 -22.72 -4.09 -39.79
C GLU A 70 -23.90 -3.28 -40.35
N SER A 71 -25.04 -3.25 -39.63
CA SER A 71 -26.22 -2.45 -39.97
C SER A 71 -26.15 -1.00 -39.45
N GLY A 72 -25.11 -0.62 -38.75
CA GLY A 72 -24.90 0.73 -38.20
C GLY A 72 -24.96 0.76 -36.68
N TRP A 73 -25.23 1.95 -36.13
CA TRP A 73 -25.40 2.19 -34.70
C TRP A 73 -26.77 1.69 -34.23
N GLY A 74 -26.82 0.98 -33.09
CA GLY A 74 -28.09 0.59 -32.45
C GLY A 74 -28.87 1.78 -31.88
N ASP A 75 -30.09 1.54 -31.38
CA ASP A 75 -30.87 2.55 -30.73
C ASP A 75 -30.16 3.09 -29.49
N PRO A 76 -30.22 4.42 -29.26
CA PRO A 76 -29.53 5.04 -28.13
C PRO A 76 -30.18 4.68 -26.80
N VAL A 77 -29.34 4.47 -25.77
CA VAL A 77 -29.80 4.40 -24.38
C VAL A 77 -29.64 5.79 -23.76
N SER A 78 -30.74 6.47 -23.46
CA SER A 78 -30.68 7.77 -22.83
C SER A 78 -30.10 7.65 -21.42
N LEU A 79 -29.05 8.39 -21.16
CA LEU A 79 -28.45 8.51 -19.84
C LEU A 79 -29.07 9.67 -19.03
N LYS A 80 -30.03 10.41 -19.62
CA LYS A 80 -30.94 11.31 -18.93
C LYS A 80 -32.10 10.47 -18.43
N GLY A 81 -32.18 10.24 -17.11
CA GLY A 81 -33.33 9.56 -16.51
C GLY A 81 -34.64 10.25 -16.87
N ASP A 82 -35.66 9.46 -17.18
CA ASP A 82 -37.04 9.95 -17.28
C ASP A 82 -37.39 10.64 -15.97
N ARG A 83 -38.12 11.76 -16.09
CA ARG A 83 -38.65 12.50 -14.94
C ARG A 83 -39.52 11.53 -14.14
N GLY A 84 -39.04 11.10 -12.99
CA GLY A 84 -39.69 10.12 -12.13
C GLY A 84 -41.17 10.44 -11.97
N GLU A 85 -42.03 9.47 -12.23
CA GLU A 85 -43.43 9.55 -11.93
C GLU A 85 -43.64 9.89 -10.46
N ARG A 86 -44.59 10.77 -10.18
CA ARG A 86 -44.95 11.22 -8.83
C ARG A 86 -45.39 9.97 -8.05
N GLY A 87 -44.57 9.55 -7.09
CA GLY A 87 -44.82 8.37 -6.29
C GLY A 87 -46.24 8.38 -5.70
N GLU A 88 -46.92 7.25 -5.82
CA GLU A 88 -48.19 7.00 -5.16
C GLU A 88 -48.00 7.08 -3.64
N GLN A 89 -48.97 7.66 -2.97
CA GLN A 89 -49.00 7.86 -1.52
C GLN A 89 -48.98 6.49 -0.84
N GLY A 90 -47.91 6.17 -0.14
CA GLY A 90 -47.74 4.89 0.54
C GLY A 90 -48.89 4.57 1.49
N ALA A 91 -49.37 3.33 1.42
CA ALA A 91 -50.35 2.77 2.35
C ALA A 91 -49.80 2.84 3.78
N GLN A 92 -50.67 3.20 4.73
CA GLN A 92 -50.41 3.33 6.15
C GLN A 92 -49.90 1.97 6.70
N GLY A 93 -48.71 1.94 7.25
CA GLY A 93 -48.09 0.74 7.81
C GLY A 93 -48.89 0.15 8.95
N GLU A 94 -49.03 -1.17 8.97
CA GLU A 94 -49.61 -1.92 10.06
C GLU A 94 -48.77 -1.78 11.35
N LYS A 95 -49.44 -1.78 12.48
CA LYS A 95 -48.89 -1.61 13.83
C LYS A 95 -48.01 -2.81 14.16
N GLY A 96 -46.71 -2.60 14.35
CA GLY A 96 -45.74 -3.63 14.71
C GLY A 96 -46.10 -4.42 15.95
N GLU A 97 -45.96 -5.73 15.89
CA GLU A 97 -46.13 -6.65 17.01
C GLU A 97 -45.00 -6.39 18.05
N LYS A 98 -45.40 -6.61 19.33
CA LYS A 98 -44.52 -6.41 20.48
C LYS A 98 -43.40 -7.47 20.49
N GLY A 99 -42.17 -7.06 20.39
CA GLY A 99 -41.00 -7.93 20.46
C GLY A 99 -40.95 -8.75 21.74
N GLU A 100 -40.65 -10.04 21.58
CA GLU A 100 -40.37 -10.97 22.68
C GLU A 100 -39.10 -10.57 23.43
N ALA A 101 -39.09 -10.82 24.74
CA ALA A 101 -37.95 -10.52 25.62
C ALA A 101 -36.71 -11.36 25.25
N GLY A 102 -35.60 -10.72 25.01
CA GLY A 102 -34.34 -11.35 24.71
C GLY A 102 -33.82 -12.23 25.85
N ASP A 103 -33.34 -13.42 25.49
CA ASP A 103 -32.72 -14.36 26.41
C ASP A 103 -31.45 -13.74 27.06
N LYS A 104 -31.30 -14.09 28.35
CA LYS A 104 -30.20 -13.66 29.21
C LYS A 104 -28.85 -14.19 28.65
N GLY A 105 -27.98 -13.28 28.23
CA GLY A 105 -26.65 -13.59 27.73
C GLY A 105 -25.87 -14.49 28.69
N GLU A 106 -25.24 -15.55 28.13
CA GLU A 106 -24.34 -16.42 28.87
C GLU A 106 -23.09 -15.63 29.29
N LYS A 107 -22.60 -16.00 30.48
CA LYS A 107 -21.43 -15.41 31.15
C LYS A 107 -20.17 -15.73 30.33
N GLY A 108 -19.49 -14.72 29.83
CA GLY A 108 -18.27 -14.83 29.06
C GLY A 108 -17.20 -15.64 29.77
N ASP A 109 -16.57 -16.55 29.05
CA ASP A 109 -15.44 -17.34 29.50
C ASP A 109 -14.24 -16.45 29.85
N LYS A 110 -13.60 -16.83 30.95
CA LYS A 110 -12.40 -16.17 31.48
C LYS A 110 -11.27 -16.26 30.44
N GLY A 111 -10.79 -15.13 29.97
CA GLY A 111 -9.69 -15.03 29.01
C GLY A 111 -8.48 -15.87 29.43
N ALA A 112 -7.91 -16.61 28.48
CA ALA A 112 -6.68 -17.39 28.67
C ALA A 112 -5.54 -16.44 29.06
N GLN A 113 -4.79 -16.87 30.05
CA GLN A 113 -3.61 -16.19 30.58
C GLN A 113 -2.54 -16.16 29.49
N GLY A 114 -2.04 -14.97 29.15
CA GLY A 114 -1.02 -14.78 28.13
C GLY A 114 0.25 -15.56 28.43
N ASP A 115 0.85 -16.15 27.39
CA ASP A 115 2.09 -16.90 27.45
C ASP A 115 3.23 -16.02 27.97
N LYS A 116 3.95 -16.60 28.95
CA LYS A 116 5.12 -15.99 29.58
C LYS A 116 6.22 -15.84 28.52
N GLY A 117 6.68 -14.63 28.28
CA GLY A 117 7.76 -14.32 27.35
C GLY A 117 8.99 -15.19 27.58
N LEU A 118 9.59 -15.68 26.48
CA LEU A 118 10.83 -16.43 26.47
C LEU A 118 11.92 -15.58 27.10
N THR A 119 12.56 -16.13 28.13
CA THR A 119 13.78 -15.58 28.74
C THR A 119 14.91 -15.63 27.74
N GLY A 120 15.58 -14.51 27.53
CA GLY A 120 16.75 -14.38 26.65
C GLY A 120 17.88 -15.36 27.05
N ASP A 121 18.59 -15.83 26.02
CA ASP A 121 19.71 -16.74 26.16
C ASP A 121 20.80 -16.15 27.08
N LYS A 122 21.21 -16.98 28.05
CA LYS A 122 22.26 -16.66 28.99
C LYS A 122 23.59 -16.72 28.25
N GLY A 123 24.33 -15.64 28.23
CA GLY A 123 25.64 -15.52 27.60
C GLY A 123 26.60 -16.65 28.05
N GLU A 124 27.44 -17.11 27.11
CA GLU A 124 28.47 -18.12 27.33
C GLU A 124 29.40 -17.72 28.48
N GLN A 125 29.62 -18.67 29.38
CA GLN A 125 30.49 -18.52 30.51
C GLN A 125 31.94 -18.72 30.04
N GLY A 126 32.77 -17.73 30.21
CA GLY A 126 34.20 -17.74 29.83
C GLY A 126 34.96 -18.92 30.41
N ASP A 127 35.98 -19.39 29.64
CA ASP A 127 36.83 -20.50 29.93
C ASP A 127 37.53 -20.35 31.29
N LYS A 128 37.44 -21.42 32.11
CA LYS A 128 38.08 -21.51 33.41
C LYS A 128 39.57 -21.80 33.20
N GLY A 129 40.41 -20.96 33.73
CA GLY A 129 41.86 -21.04 33.64
C GLY A 129 42.41 -22.40 34.12
N LEU A 130 43.48 -22.84 33.41
CA LEU A 130 44.23 -24.03 33.67
C LEU A 130 44.75 -24.05 35.13
N VAL A 131 44.41 -25.09 35.88
CA VAL A 131 44.98 -25.36 37.21
C VAL A 131 46.34 -26.03 37.02
N GLY A 132 47.33 -25.49 37.64
CA GLY A 132 48.75 -25.91 37.59
C GLY A 132 48.95 -27.37 38.01
N GLY A 133 49.89 -28.03 37.35
CA GLY A 133 50.28 -29.41 37.52
C GLY A 133 50.72 -29.74 38.93
N LYS A 134 50.21 -30.87 39.44
CA LYS A 134 50.63 -31.48 40.69
C LYS A 134 51.83 -32.40 40.41
N GLY A 135 52.88 -32.23 41.17
CA GLY A 135 54.16 -32.88 41.03
C GLY A 135 54.16 -34.41 40.85
N GLU A 136 55.19 -34.88 40.16
CA GLU A 136 55.48 -36.30 39.85
C GLU A 136 55.56 -37.14 41.11
N LYS A 137 54.83 -38.29 41.05
CA LYS A 137 55.00 -39.35 42.06
C LYS A 137 55.84 -40.49 41.46
N GLY A 138 56.90 -40.89 42.18
CA GLY A 138 57.94 -41.83 41.82
C GLY A 138 57.50 -43.09 41.04
N GLU A 139 58.43 -43.55 40.21
CA GLU A 139 58.37 -44.77 39.40
C GLU A 139 57.97 -46.00 40.19
N LYS A 140 56.96 -46.71 39.68
CA LYS A 140 56.54 -47.99 40.15
C LYS A 140 57.06 -49.05 39.19
N GLY A 141 57.79 -50.07 39.75
CA GLY A 141 58.52 -51.07 39.04
C GLY A 141 57.77 -51.77 37.87
N ASP A 142 58.57 -52.42 37.02
CA ASP A 142 58.16 -53.10 35.77
C ASP A 142 56.92 -54.00 35.94
N GLU A 143 55.87 -53.71 35.21
CA GLU A 143 54.69 -54.56 35.01
C GLU A 143 55.02 -55.62 33.95
N GLY A 144 54.77 -56.87 34.26
CA GLY A 144 54.97 -58.02 33.37
C GLY A 144 54.28 -57.88 32.03
N ALA A 145 54.73 -58.69 31.06
CA ALA A 145 54.28 -58.66 29.66
C ALA A 145 52.79 -58.40 29.49
N PRO A 146 52.39 -57.53 28.52
CA PRO A 146 51.00 -57.07 28.34
C PRO A 146 50.07 -58.26 28.01
N THR A 147 49.18 -58.59 28.96
CA THR A 147 48.10 -59.57 28.71
C THR A 147 47.10 -58.91 27.74
N THR A 148 47.01 -59.47 26.52
CA THR A 148 46.01 -59.14 25.56
C THR A 148 44.60 -59.28 26.15
N ARG A 149 43.76 -58.26 26.18
CA ARG A 149 42.38 -58.29 26.70
C ARG A 149 41.38 -58.23 25.60
N ILE A 150 40.24 -58.86 25.75
CA ILE A 150 39.07 -58.74 24.92
C ILE A 150 38.03 -57.89 25.69
N HIS A 151 37.70 -56.72 25.12
CA HIS A 151 36.68 -55.82 25.68
C HIS A 151 35.30 -56.09 25.01
N LEU A 152 34.23 -55.87 25.70
CA LEU A 152 32.85 -56.02 25.22
C LEU A 152 32.17 -54.65 25.42
N GLY A 153 31.44 -54.16 24.40
CA GLY A 153 30.68 -52.94 24.51
C GLY A 153 29.69 -52.80 23.36
N LYS A 154 28.90 -51.71 23.37
CA LYS A 154 27.94 -51.38 22.29
C LYS A 154 28.50 -50.23 21.44
N GLY A 155 28.42 -50.39 20.12
CA GLY A 155 28.94 -49.42 19.16
C GLY A 155 30.45 -49.53 18.93
N GLU A 156 30.98 -48.68 18.01
CA GLU A 156 32.40 -48.63 17.71
C GLU A 156 33.25 -48.13 18.91
N PRO A 157 34.38 -48.80 19.23
CA PRO A 157 35.22 -48.35 20.32
C PRO A 157 35.95 -47.05 19.96
N SER A 158 36.03 -46.10 20.92
CA SER A 158 36.77 -44.86 20.67
C SER A 158 38.25 -45.16 20.50
N SER A 159 38.99 -44.33 19.72
CA SER A 159 40.42 -44.45 19.49
C SER A 159 41.24 -44.41 20.78
N TYR A 160 40.74 -43.83 21.84
CA TYR A 160 41.43 -43.73 23.16
C TYR A 160 41.10 -44.89 24.11
N PHE A 161 40.21 -45.83 23.73
CA PHE A 161 39.87 -46.99 24.55
C PHE A 161 40.75 -48.16 24.23
N GLY A 162 41.18 -48.91 25.27
CA GLY A 162 42.02 -50.12 25.17
C GLY A 162 43.50 -49.86 24.95
N LYS A 163 44.39 -50.90 25.19
CA LYS A 163 45.85 -50.83 24.98
C LYS A 163 46.23 -51.57 23.71
N GLU A 164 47.48 -51.38 23.27
CA GLU A 164 48.07 -52.12 22.16
C GLU A 164 47.95 -53.63 22.40
N GLY A 165 47.53 -54.36 21.38
CA GLY A 165 47.23 -55.79 21.43
C GLY A 165 45.82 -56.16 21.88
N ASP A 166 45.04 -55.24 22.47
CA ASP A 166 43.67 -55.49 22.90
C ASP A 166 42.71 -55.72 21.74
N TRP A 167 41.65 -56.45 22.00
CA TRP A 167 40.51 -56.70 21.13
C TRP A 167 39.23 -56.08 21.69
N TYR A 168 38.31 -55.66 20.84
CA TYR A 168 37.01 -55.14 21.25
C TYR A 168 35.89 -55.80 20.45
N ILE A 169 34.85 -56.25 21.10
CA ILE A 169 33.63 -56.75 20.46
C ILE A 169 32.48 -55.76 20.64
N ASP A 170 32.02 -55.22 19.56
CA ASP A 170 30.73 -54.51 19.51
C ASP A 170 29.62 -55.60 19.58
N THR A 171 28.96 -55.67 20.72
CA THR A 171 27.92 -56.68 20.96
C THR A 171 26.62 -56.39 20.26
N GLU A 172 26.39 -55.10 19.83
CA GLU A 172 25.20 -54.67 19.09
C GLU A 172 25.38 -54.96 17.60
N ALA A 173 26.50 -54.60 17.00
CA ALA A 173 26.79 -54.84 15.60
C ALA A 173 27.39 -56.22 15.30
N GLY A 174 27.85 -56.92 16.37
CA GLY A 174 28.55 -58.22 16.23
C GLY A 174 29.90 -58.10 15.49
N VAL A 175 30.59 -57.03 15.72
CA VAL A 175 31.86 -56.70 15.07
C VAL A 175 32.99 -56.80 16.06
N LEU A 176 34.07 -57.44 15.66
CA LEU A 176 35.34 -57.53 16.43
C LEU A 176 36.29 -56.48 15.86
N TYR A 177 36.90 -55.73 16.74
CA TYR A 177 37.93 -54.76 16.42
C TYR A 177 39.24 -55.17 17.07
N GLY A 178 40.37 -55.01 16.35
CA GLY A 178 41.69 -55.31 16.84
C GLY A 178 42.47 -56.38 16.08
N PRO A 179 43.70 -56.77 16.54
CA PRO A 179 44.32 -56.16 17.70
C PRO A 179 44.66 -54.71 17.56
N LYS A 180 44.54 -53.88 18.57
CA LYS A 180 44.87 -52.47 18.54
C LYS A 180 46.38 -52.36 18.30
N LYS A 181 46.75 -51.55 17.25
CA LYS A 181 48.18 -51.47 16.82
C LYS A 181 49.01 -50.54 17.68
N ASN A 182 48.49 -49.54 18.24
CA ASN A 182 49.09 -48.68 19.25
C ASN A 182 47.99 -47.88 20.01
N GLN A 183 48.38 -47.07 20.99
CA GLN A 183 47.39 -46.39 21.83
C GLN A 183 46.76 -45.15 21.13
N TRP A 184 47.24 -44.69 19.97
CA TRP A 184 46.82 -43.51 19.27
C TRP A 184 46.06 -43.81 17.99
N ASP A 185 46.23 -45.00 17.38
CA ASP A 185 45.52 -45.39 16.18
C ASP A 185 44.12 -45.89 16.52
N GLY A 186 43.18 -45.62 15.60
CA GLY A 186 41.81 -46.17 15.71
C GLY A 186 41.84 -47.72 15.67
N TRP A 187 40.71 -48.29 16.10
CA TRP A 187 40.50 -49.73 16.07
C TRP A 187 40.28 -50.18 14.61
N GLU A 188 41.02 -51.19 14.14
CA GLU A 188 40.71 -51.84 12.86
C GLU A 188 39.62 -52.90 13.05
N LYS A 189 38.65 -52.99 12.16
CA LYS A 189 37.66 -54.08 12.18
C LYS A 189 38.36 -55.38 11.84
N ALA A 190 38.27 -56.39 12.71
CA ALA A 190 38.67 -57.74 12.38
C ALA A 190 37.56 -58.42 11.57
N ILE A 191 37.79 -58.60 10.29
CA ILE A 191 36.81 -59.20 9.38
C ILE A 191 36.85 -60.74 9.57
N PHE A 192 35.97 -61.26 10.50
CA PHE A 192 35.82 -62.72 10.68
C PHE A 192 35.00 -63.37 9.54
N SER A 193 34.21 -62.61 8.85
CA SER A 193 33.47 -63.03 7.67
C SER A 193 32.89 -61.76 7.01
N ASP A 194 33.11 -61.65 5.71
CA ASP A 194 32.56 -60.54 4.87
C ASP A 194 31.04 -60.43 5.02
N PHE A 195 30.36 -61.48 5.46
CA PHE A 195 28.89 -61.53 5.51
C PHE A 195 28.36 -62.08 6.84
N LYS A 196 27.41 -61.39 7.44
CA LYS A 196 26.58 -61.83 8.55
C LYS A 196 25.25 -62.34 8.02
N VAL A 197 24.89 -63.61 8.30
CA VAL A 197 23.59 -64.21 7.99
C VAL A 197 22.84 -64.56 9.25
N SER A 198 21.49 -64.68 9.14
CA SER A 198 20.63 -65.14 10.24
C SER A 198 20.98 -66.56 10.73
N LYS A 199 20.52 -66.95 11.91
CA LYS A 199 20.82 -68.29 12.51
C LYS A 199 20.33 -69.40 11.63
N ASP A 200 19.24 -69.27 10.91
CA ASP A 200 18.66 -70.22 9.95
C ASP A 200 19.35 -70.21 8.57
N GLY A 201 20.35 -69.31 8.34
CA GLY A 201 21.09 -69.16 7.12
C GLY A 201 20.27 -68.55 5.95
N LYS A 202 19.02 -68.09 6.19
CA LYS A 202 18.13 -67.68 5.10
C LYS A 202 18.11 -66.17 4.81
N THR A 203 18.56 -65.34 5.79
CA THR A 203 18.59 -63.87 5.60
C THR A 203 20.03 -63.35 5.66
N LEU A 204 20.49 -62.63 4.63
CA LEU A 204 21.70 -61.84 4.70
C LEU A 204 21.40 -60.60 5.58
N ILE A 205 22.03 -60.52 6.72
CA ILE A 205 21.81 -59.43 7.70
C ILE A 205 22.71 -58.24 7.39
N ARG A 206 24.01 -58.51 7.10
CA ARG A 206 24.98 -57.42 6.83
C ARG A 206 26.19 -57.92 6.04
N CYS A 207 26.68 -57.10 5.13
CA CYS A 207 28.04 -57.13 4.59
C CYS A 207 28.94 -56.35 5.56
N ASN A 208 29.97 -56.99 6.12
CA ASN A 208 30.89 -56.40 7.08
C ASN A 208 32.14 -55.81 6.44
N ASN A 209 32.38 -56.12 5.13
CA ASN A 209 33.53 -55.67 4.36
C ASN A 209 33.13 -54.53 3.46
N ASP A 210 33.37 -53.29 3.86
CA ASP A 210 33.08 -52.08 3.07
C ASP A 210 34.02 -51.85 1.88
N LYS A 211 35.15 -52.64 1.82
CA LYS A 211 36.09 -52.62 0.67
C LYS A 211 35.80 -53.68 -0.38
N ILE A 212 34.75 -54.49 -0.20
CA ILE A 212 34.39 -55.51 -1.20
C ILE A 212 33.92 -54.83 -2.48
N THR A 213 34.48 -55.25 -3.62
CA THR A 213 34.18 -54.68 -4.93
C THR A 213 33.14 -55.49 -5.71
N GLU A 214 33.11 -56.78 -5.50
CA GLU A 214 32.22 -57.69 -6.25
C GLU A 214 31.65 -58.77 -5.31
N VAL A 215 30.39 -59.11 -5.50
CA VAL A 215 29.71 -60.16 -4.76
C VAL A 215 28.96 -61.07 -5.70
N ASP A 216 29.40 -62.35 -5.84
CA ASP A 216 28.60 -63.40 -6.45
C ASP A 216 28.06 -64.31 -5.33
N MET A 217 26.75 -64.14 -5.01
CA MET A 217 26.09 -64.87 -3.95
C MET A 217 26.04 -66.40 -4.25
N ASN A 218 26.14 -66.83 -5.50
CA ASN A 218 26.17 -68.24 -5.90
C ASN A 218 27.54 -68.90 -5.65
N ALA A 219 28.62 -68.11 -5.79
CA ALA A 219 29.98 -68.55 -5.53
C ALA A 219 30.36 -68.59 -4.05
N ILE A 220 29.69 -67.78 -3.23
CA ILE A 220 30.02 -67.67 -1.79
C ILE A 220 29.21 -68.70 -0.98
N PRO A 221 29.86 -69.75 -0.38
CA PRO A 221 29.16 -70.84 0.31
C PRO A 221 28.16 -70.41 1.38
N LYS A 222 28.49 -69.31 2.11
CA LYS A 222 27.65 -68.75 3.18
C LYS A 222 26.41 -68.07 2.67
N LEU A 223 26.41 -67.57 1.43
CA LEU A 223 25.26 -66.89 0.82
C LEU A 223 24.41 -67.78 -0.06
N LYS A 224 24.89 -68.96 -0.41
CA LYS A 224 24.24 -69.91 -1.36
C LYS A 224 22.82 -70.31 -0.98
N ASN A 225 22.44 -70.26 0.31
CA ASN A 225 21.12 -70.64 0.83
C ASN A 225 20.26 -69.44 1.29
N VAL A 226 20.76 -68.21 1.06
CA VAL A 226 20.04 -66.98 1.43
C VAL A 226 18.83 -66.81 0.52
N THR A 227 17.66 -66.62 1.12
CA THR A 227 16.38 -66.36 0.43
C THR A 227 15.96 -64.90 0.53
N LYS A 228 16.57 -64.12 1.43
CA LYS A 228 16.28 -62.68 1.63
C LYS A 228 17.55 -61.89 1.78
N ILE A 229 17.65 -60.77 1.04
CA ILE A 229 18.63 -59.73 1.33
C ILE A 229 17.95 -58.79 2.31
N GLY A 230 18.42 -58.85 3.57
CA GLY A 230 17.75 -58.21 4.71
C GLY A 230 17.90 -56.67 4.74
N TYR A 231 17.23 -56.09 5.72
CA TYR A 231 17.27 -54.67 6.06
C TYR A 231 18.73 -54.17 6.14
N ARG A 232 19.10 -53.21 5.30
CA ARG A 232 20.44 -52.56 5.26
C ARG A 232 21.60 -53.57 5.06
N ALA A 233 21.37 -54.69 4.40
CA ALA A 233 22.37 -55.74 4.27
C ALA A 233 23.69 -55.30 3.63
N PHE A 234 23.65 -54.40 2.63
CA PHE A 234 24.82 -53.78 1.96
C PHE A 234 24.92 -52.27 2.17
N GLU A 235 24.26 -51.76 3.21
CA GLU A 235 24.28 -50.31 3.44
C GLU A 235 25.70 -49.76 3.53
N GLY A 236 26.03 -48.73 2.74
CA GLY A 236 27.30 -48.02 2.75
C GLY A 236 28.49 -48.83 2.18
N CYS A 237 28.25 -49.96 1.49
CA CYS A 237 29.34 -50.68 0.78
C CYS A 237 29.77 -49.80 -0.42
N HIS A 238 30.53 -48.75 -0.15
CA HIS A 238 30.90 -47.72 -1.13
C HIS A 238 31.83 -48.25 -2.24
N SER A 239 32.58 -49.33 -1.99
CA SER A 239 33.50 -49.93 -2.95
C SER A 239 32.84 -50.95 -3.85
N LEU A 240 31.62 -51.40 -3.56
CA LEU A 240 30.90 -52.47 -4.25
C LEU A 240 30.49 -51.98 -5.65
N THR A 241 31.02 -52.60 -6.69
CA THR A 241 30.78 -52.29 -8.12
C THR A 241 29.77 -53.22 -8.79
N SER A 242 29.73 -54.51 -8.37
CA SER A 242 28.82 -55.49 -8.95
C SER A 242 28.28 -56.50 -7.95
N VAL A 243 27.03 -56.92 -8.13
CA VAL A 243 26.36 -57.94 -7.33
C VAL A 243 25.57 -58.90 -8.22
N THR A 244 25.86 -60.22 -8.09
CA THR A 244 25.06 -61.29 -8.65
C THR A 244 24.25 -61.95 -7.55
N ILE A 245 22.92 -61.71 -7.56
CA ILE A 245 22.01 -62.26 -6.55
C ILE A 245 21.69 -63.74 -6.87
N SER A 246 21.64 -64.57 -5.82
CA SER A 246 21.33 -66.00 -5.94
C SER A 246 19.87 -66.23 -6.37
N ASN A 247 19.61 -67.22 -7.25
CA ASN A 247 18.29 -67.64 -7.68
C ASN A 247 17.36 -68.17 -6.56
N LYS A 248 17.86 -68.25 -5.32
CA LYS A 248 17.07 -68.57 -4.15
C LYS A 248 16.47 -67.35 -3.46
N VAL A 249 16.96 -66.15 -3.80
CA VAL A 249 16.50 -64.91 -3.16
C VAL A 249 15.14 -64.56 -3.73
N THR A 250 14.16 -64.39 -2.83
CA THR A 250 12.80 -63.98 -3.16
C THR A 250 12.50 -62.55 -2.81
N ASN A 251 13.24 -61.95 -1.87
CA ASN A 251 12.99 -60.60 -1.38
C ASN A 251 14.29 -59.80 -1.26
N ILE A 252 14.25 -58.58 -1.76
CA ILE A 252 15.22 -57.51 -1.49
C ILE A 252 14.50 -56.52 -0.56
N GLU A 253 14.93 -56.49 0.73
CA GLU A 253 14.21 -55.76 1.74
C GLU A 253 14.57 -54.28 1.79
N GLU A 254 13.94 -53.53 2.69
CA GLU A 254 14.12 -52.10 2.84
C GLU A 254 15.60 -51.74 3.02
N ARG A 255 16.10 -50.72 2.31
CA ARG A 255 17.47 -50.17 2.33
C ARG A 255 18.58 -51.17 2.08
N ALA A 256 18.28 -52.31 1.44
CA ALA A 256 19.25 -53.41 1.27
C ALA A 256 20.58 -52.94 0.70
N PHE A 257 20.57 -52.05 -0.32
CA PHE A 257 21.78 -51.49 -0.97
C PHE A 257 21.88 -49.96 -0.79
N LEU A 258 21.39 -49.45 0.34
CA LEU A 258 21.42 -48.04 0.63
C LEU A 258 22.86 -47.46 0.53
N TYR A 259 23.02 -46.43 -0.32
CA TYR A 259 24.31 -45.73 -0.54
C TYR A 259 25.47 -46.61 -1.04
N CYS A 260 25.20 -47.68 -1.76
CA CYS A 260 26.25 -48.39 -2.52
C CYS A 260 26.67 -47.50 -3.72
N LYS A 261 27.44 -46.46 -3.46
CA LYS A 261 27.72 -45.39 -4.43
C LYS A 261 28.44 -45.84 -5.69
N SER A 262 29.32 -46.87 -5.60
CA SER A 262 30.08 -47.42 -6.74
C SER A 262 29.36 -48.54 -7.47
N LEU A 263 28.17 -48.95 -7.01
CA LEU A 263 27.44 -50.07 -7.64
C LEU A 263 27.05 -49.68 -9.08
N GLN A 264 27.68 -50.33 -10.09
CA GLN A 264 27.43 -50.06 -11.49
C GLN A 264 26.41 -51.01 -12.10
N SER A 265 26.42 -52.28 -11.62
CA SER A 265 25.47 -53.29 -12.13
C SER A 265 25.04 -54.26 -11.02
N ILE A 266 23.82 -54.72 -11.16
CA ILE A 266 23.25 -55.78 -10.30
C ILE A 266 22.33 -56.70 -11.11
N THR A 267 22.51 -58.01 -10.96
CA THR A 267 21.63 -59.01 -11.59
C THR A 267 20.61 -59.48 -10.58
N ILE A 268 19.32 -59.16 -10.81
CA ILE A 268 18.19 -59.60 -10.00
C ILE A 268 17.56 -60.83 -10.64
N PRO A 269 17.52 -61.99 -9.98
CA PRO A 269 16.96 -63.21 -10.53
C PRO A 269 15.41 -63.21 -10.56
N ASN A 270 14.83 -64.07 -11.42
CA ASN A 270 13.38 -64.25 -11.56
C ASN A 270 12.69 -64.79 -10.30
N SER A 271 13.42 -65.14 -9.27
CA SER A 271 12.89 -65.56 -7.96
C SER A 271 12.46 -64.39 -7.09
N VAL A 272 12.99 -63.16 -7.36
CA VAL A 272 12.67 -61.97 -6.61
C VAL A 272 11.27 -61.45 -6.93
N THR A 273 10.41 -61.36 -5.92
CA THR A 273 9.00 -60.91 -6.06
C THR A 273 8.77 -59.50 -5.59
N SER A 274 9.68 -58.97 -4.75
CA SER A 274 9.54 -57.59 -4.23
C SER A 274 10.89 -56.86 -4.09
N ILE A 275 10.85 -55.55 -4.38
CA ILE A 275 11.92 -54.58 -4.15
C ILE A 275 11.44 -53.61 -3.09
N GLY A 276 12.07 -53.67 -1.91
CA GLY A 276 11.67 -52.90 -0.74
C GLY A 276 11.86 -51.37 -0.85
N GLU A 277 11.38 -50.67 0.15
CA GLU A 277 11.56 -49.23 0.26
C GLU A 277 13.05 -48.89 0.30
N SER A 278 13.46 -47.84 -0.46
CA SER A 278 14.84 -47.33 -0.47
C SER A 278 15.90 -48.40 -0.80
N ALA A 279 15.54 -49.52 -1.41
CA ALA A 279 16.43 -50.65 -1.59
C ALA A 279 17.74 -50.31 -2.28
N PHE A 280 17.70 -49.38 -3.29
CA PHE A 280 18.88 -48.89 -4.02
C PHE A 280 19.05 -47.36 -3.86
N LEU A 281 18.54 -46.81 -2.78
CA LEU A 281 18.65 -45.34 -2.56
C LEU A 281 20.13 -44.92 -2.58
N GLY A 282 20.47 -43.95 -3.43
CA GLY A 282 21.82 -43.37 -3.53
C GLY A 282 22.88 -44.27 -4.17
N CYS A 283 22.50 -45.31 -4.93
CA CYS A 283 23.41 -46.05 -5.78
C CYS A 283 23.77 -45.18 -7.01
N SER A 284 24.57 -44.15 -6.80
CA SER A 284 24.81 -43.09 -7.78
C SER A 284 25.52 -43.53 -9.06
N SER A 285 26.29 -44.64 -9.04
CA SER A 285 26.96 -45.18 -10.22
C SER A 285 26.15 -46.22 -10.96
N LEU A 286 24.94 -46.59 -10.51
CA LEU A 286 24.13 -47.62 -11.16
C LEU A 286 23.69 -47.16 -12.57
N LEU A 287 24.22 -47.84 -13.60
CA LEU A 287 23.98 -47.48 -15.03
C LEU A 287 22.70 -48.03 -15.60
N SER A 288 22.37 -49.27 -15.26
CA SER A 288 21.17 -49.97 -15.68
C SER A 288 20.80 -51.06 -14.69
N ILE A 289 19.52 -51.41 -14.66
CA ILE A 289 19.02 -52.52 -13.87
C ILE A 289 17.84 -53.15 -14.60
N THR A 290 17.79 -54.49 -14.62
CA THR A 290 16.65 -55.23 -15.16
C THR A 290 15.81 -55.73 -14.00
N ILE A 291 14.55 -55.31 -13.94
CA ILE A 291 13.57 -55.80 -12.97
C ILE A 291 12.88 -57.01 -13.59
N PRO A 292 12.91 -58.17 -12.92
CA PRO A 292 12.31 -59.39 -13.47
C PRO A 292 10.77 -59.37 -13.42
N ASN A 293 10.14 -60.14 -14.29
CA ASN A 293 8.65 -60.27 -14.41
C ASN A 293 7.98 -60.85 -13.14
N SER A 294 8.73 -61.30 -12.20
CA SER A 294 8.22 -61.77 -10.91
C SER A 294 7.93 -60.62 -9.91
N VAL A 295 8.51 -59.42 -10.13
CA VAL A 295 8.35 -58.26 -9.25
C VAL A 295 7.00 -57.63 -9.51
N THR A 296 6.17 -57.54 -8.44
CA THR A 296 4.80 -56.96 -8.53
C THR A 296 4.71 -55.53 -8.04
N SER A 297 5.72 -55.03 -7.29
CA SER A 297 5.74 -53.70 -6.77
C SER A 297 7.15 -53.13 -6.66
N ILE A 298 7.29 -51.83 -6.89
CA ILE A 298 8.52 -51.04 -6.68
C ILE A 298 8.26 -50.15 -5.45
N GLY A 299 9.06 -50.36 -4.39
CA GLY A 299 8.91 -49.64 -3.12
C GLY A 299 9.15 -48.15 -3.24
N SER A 300 8.72 -47.39 -2.21
CA SER A 300 9.02 -45.95 -2.10
C SER A 300 10.53 -45.72 -2.11
N SER A 301 10.98 -44.72 -2.87
CA SER A 301 12.41 -44.33 -2.98
C SER A 301 13.34 -45.45 -3.44
N ALA A 302 12.81 -46.51 -4.03
CA ALA A 302 13.61 -47.73 -4.31
C ALA A 302 14.87 -47.47 -5.14
N PHE A 303 14.83 -46.51 -6.10
CA PHE A 303 15.95 -46.08 -6.95
C PHE A 303 16.27 -44.60 -6.80
N SER A 304 15.83 -43.97 -5.69
CA SER A 304 16.08 -42.57 -5.48
C SER A 304 17.59 -42.26 -5.45
N GLY A 305 18.02 -41.18 -6.13
CA GLY A 305 19.43 -40.81 -6.20
C GLY A 305 20.35 -41.73 -7.00
N CYS A 306 19.80 -42.60 -7.83
CA CYS A 306 20.57 -43.36 -8.85
C CYS A 306 20.91 -42.43 -10.01
N THR A 307 21.82 -41.49 -9.80
CA THR A 307 22.07 -40.37 -10.70
C THR A 307 22.64 -40.78 -12.06
N SER A 308 23.30 -41.91 -12.16
CA SER A 308 23.85 -42.45 -13.43
C SER A 308 22.88 -43.40 -14.19
N LEU A 309 21.68 -43.69 -13.63
CA LEU A 309 20.73 -44.61 -14.23
C LEU A 309 20.15 -43.99 -15.54
N VAL A 310 20.53 -44.55 -16.69
CA VAL A 310 20.16 -44.06 -18.02
C VAL A 310 18.81 -44.59 -18.48
N SER A 311 18.54 -45.87 -18.17
CA SER A 311 17.29 -46.54 -18.55
C SER A 311 16.92 -47.64 -17.58
N ILE A 312 15.63 -47.86 -17.46
CA ILE A 312 15.08 -48.97 -16.65
C ILE A 312 13.80 -49.48 -17.33
N THR A 313 13.64 -50.81 -17.36
CA THR A 313 12.40 -51.40 -17.83
C THR A 313 11.57 -51.85 -16.65
N ILE A 314 10.34 -51.34 -16.54
CA ILE A 314 9.36 -51.80 -15.56
C ILE A 314 8.53 -52.90 -16.17
N PRO A 315 8.49 -54.10 -15.55
CA PRO A 315 7.77 -55.26 -16.14
C PRO A 315 6.24 -55.09 -15.97
N ASN A 316 5.51 -55.84 -16.83
CA ASN A 316 4.03 -55.83 -16.81
C ASN A 316 3.40 -56.42 -15.54
N SER A 317 4.18 -57.01 -14.66
CA SER A 317 3.76 -57.49 -13.32
C SER A 317 3.60 -56.35 -12.29
N VAL A 318 4.24 -55.20 -12.51
CA VAL A 318 4.22 -54.07 -11.58
C VAL A 318 2.91 -53.33 -11.72
N THR A 319 2.19 -53.21 -10.58
CA THR A 319 0.87 -52.54 -10.54
C THR A 319 0.91 -51.11 -9.98
N SER A 320 1.99 -50.73 -9.29
CA SER A 320 2.18 -49.41 -8.74
C SER A 320 3.65 -48.98 -8.71
N ILE A 321 3.88 -47.67 -8.89
CA ILE A 321 5.19 -47.03 -8.73
C ILE A 321 5.15 -46.25 -7.41
N GLY A 322 6.04 -46.64 -6.47
CA GLY A 322 6.10 -46.04 -5.11
C GLY A 322 6.45 -44.54 -5.11
N ASN A 323 6.21 -43.88 -3.99
CA ASN A 323 6.59 -42.48 -3.78
C ASN A 323 8.11 -42.30 -3.93
N GLY A 324 8.55 -41.31 -4.71
CA GLY A 324 9.96 -41.02 -4.91
C GLY A 324 10.77 -42.15 -5.55
N ALA A 325 10.13 -43.17 -6.17
CA ALA A 325 10.80 -44.38 -6.63
C ALA A 325 12.03 -44.12 -7.49
N PHE A 326 12.01 -43.06 -8.33
CA PHE A 326 13.11 -42.64 -9.22
C PHE A 326 13.53 -41.19 -8.92
N TRP A 327 13.28 -40.71 -7.71
CA TRP A 327 13.65 -39.34 -7.37
C TRP A 327 15.13 -39.07 -7.59
N GLY A 328 15.48 -38.02 -8.35
CA GLY A 328 16.87 -37.62 -8.57
C GLY A 328 17.65 -38.56 -9.52
N CYS A 329 16.98 -39.41 -10.29
CA CYS A 329 17.63 -40.17 -11.37
C CYS A 329 17.94 -39.22 -12.55
N THR A 330 18.93 -38.37 -12.36
CA THR A 330 19.22 -37.25 -13.28
C THR A 330 19.60 -37.63 -14.69
N SER A 331 20.16 -38.81 -14.88
CA SER A 331 20.57 -39.35 -16.20
C SER A 331 19.48 -40.15 -16.89
N LEU A 332 18.33 -40.39 -16.25
CA LEU A 332 17.24 -41.21 -16.83
C LEU A 332 16.63 -40.50 -18.06
N VAL A 333 16.85 -41.06 -19.25
CA VAL A 333 16.44 -40.43 -20.53
C VAL A 333 15.02 -40.84 -20.94
N SER A 334 14.64 -42.08 -20.69
CA SER A 334 13.33 -42.61 -21.03
C SER A 334 12.90 -43.69 -20.05
N ILE A 335 11.61 -43.82 -19.84
CA ILE A 335 11.01 -44.89 -19.07
C ILE A 335 9.67 -45.29 -19.69
N THR A 336 9.41 -46.59 -19.76
CA THR A 336 8.12 -47.13 -20.17
C THR A 336 7.34 -47.53 -18.94
N ILE A 337 6.17 -46.93 -18.73
CA ILE A 337 5.21 -47.29 -17.68
C ILE A 337 4.27 -48.36 -18.29
N PRO A 338 4.22 -49.57 -17.76
CA PRO A 338 3.38 -50.65 -18.36
C PRO A 338 1.89 -50.44 -18.08
N ASN A 339 1.03 -51.07 -18.89
CA ASN A 339 -0.42 -51.00 -18.75
C ASN A 339 -0.98 -51.66 -17.48
N SER A 340 -0.17 -52.30 -16.69
CA SER A 340 -0.51 -52.83 -15.38
C SER A 340 -0.50 -51.77 -14.26
N VAL A 341 0.22 -50.65 -14.47
CA VAL A 341 0.35 -49.58 -13.46
C VAL A 341 -0.94 -48.77 -13.38
N THR A 342 -1.52 -48.70 -12.19
CA THR A 342 -2.76 -47.96 -11.93
C THR A 342 -2.55 -46.62 -11.24
N SER A 343 -1.37 -46.42 -10.63
CA SER A 343 -1.03 -45.16 -9.93
C SER A 343 0.45 -44.85 -10.02
N ILE A 344 0.76 -43.55 -10.13
CA ILE A 344 2.11 -42.97 -10.03
C ILE A 344 2.22 -42.22 -8.71
N GLY A 345 3.17 -42.66 -7.86
CA GLY A 345 3.36 -42.12 -6.52
C GLY A 345 3.83 -40.65 -6.48
N ASN A 346 3.76 -40.03 -5.30
CA ASN A 346 4.27 -38.69 -5.09
C ASN A 346 5.77 -38.63 -5.36
N GLY A 347 6.24 -37.63 -6.11
CA GLY A 347 7.65 -37.43 -6.44
C GLY A 347 8.31 -38.61 -7.19
N ALA A 348 7.52 -39.51 -7.80
CA ALA A 348 8.05 -40.75 -8.38
C ALA A 348 9.21 -40.52 -9.36
N PHE A 349 9.19 -39.44 -10.13
CA PHE A 349 10.22 -39.03 -11.10
C PHE A 349 10.76 -37.61 -10.81
N LEU A 350 10.60 -37.11 -9.57
CA LEU A 350 11.07 -35.78 -9.16
C LEU A 350 12.57 -35.65 -9.51
N GLY A 351 12.91 -34.58 -10.24
CA GLY A 351 14.31 -34.25 -10.59
C GLY A 351 14.95 -35.21 -11.62
N CYS A 352 14.17 -35.98 -12.40
CA CYS A 352 14.68 -36.77 -13.55
C CYS A 352 14.98 -35.79 -14.70
N LYS A 353 16.07 -35.03 -14.57
CA LYS A 353 16.38 -33.88 -15.45
C LYS A 353 16.57 -34.25 -16.94
N SER A 354 17.04 -35.45 -17.22
CA SER A 354 17.29 -35.95 -18.59
C SER A 354 16.08 -36.59 -19.24
N LEU A 355 14.95 -36.81 -18.52
CA LEU A 355 13.76 -37.50 -19.00
C LEU A 355 13.11 -36.69 -20.12
N LYS A 356 13.20 -37.21 -21.38
CA LYS A 356 12.72 -36.51 -22.58
C LYS A 356 11.25 -36.77 -22.88
N SER A 357 10.81 -37.99 -22.61
CA SER A 357 9.44 -38.44 -22.87
C SER A 357 9.00 -39.51 -21.88
N VAL A 358 7.73 -39.50 -21.55
CA VAL A 358 7.06 -40.57 -20.80
C VAL A 358 5.65 -40.75 -21.33
N THR A 359 5.23 -41.98 -21.53
CA THR A 359 3.84 -42.30 -21.88
C THR A 359 3.11 -42.77 -20.63
N ILE A 360 2.02 -42.05 -20.27
CA ILE A 360 1.13 -42.47 -19.19
C ILE A 360 0.06 -43.37 -19.76
N PRO A 361 0.00 -44.67 -19.38
CA PRO A 361 -0.97 -45.61 -19.95
C PRO A 361 -2.40 -45.34 -19.45
N ASN A 362 -3.37 -45.85 -20.22
CA ASN A 362 -4.80 -45.69 -19.88
C ASN A 362 -5.24 -46.46 -18.62
N SER A 363 -4.36 -47.21 -17.98
CA SER A 363 -4.58 -47.85 -16.68
C SER A 363 -4.40 -46.91 -15.50
N VAL A 364 -3.59 -45.82 -15.68
CA VAL A 364 -3.30 -44.87 -14.59
C VAL A 364 -4.53 -44.04 -14.29
N THR A 365 -4.96 -44.04 -13.05
CA THR A 365 -6.10 -43.28 -12.56
C THR A 365 -5.70 -42.00 -11.78
N SER A 366 -4.47 -41.95 -11.28
CA SER A 366 -3.95 -40.80 -10.51
C SER A 366 -2.48 -40.56 -10.73
N ILE A 367 -2.11 -39.27 -10.78
CA ILE A 367 -0.73 -38.75 -10.81
C ILE A 367 -0.48 -38.05 -9.48
N GLY A 368 0.52 -38.55 -8.75
CA GLY A 368 0.87 -38.03 -7.42
C GLY A 368 1.41 -36.60 -7.43
N ASN A 369 1.51 -36.00 -6.24
CA ASN A 369 2.13 -34.69 -6.07
C ASN A 369 3.61 -34.74 -6.48
N SER A 370 4.09 -33.70 -7.16
CA SER A 370 5.49 -33.60 -7.61
C SER A 370 5.97 -34.77 -8.48
N ALA A 371 5.06 -35.57 -9.08
CA ALA A 371 5.42 -36.83 -9.72
C ALA A 371 6.47 -36.65 -10.80
N PHE A 372 6.46 -35.57 -11.58
CA PHE A 372 7.43 -35.22 -12.63
C PHE A 372 8.03 -33.82 -12.40
N GLU A 373 8.05 -33.33 -11.15
CA GLU A 373 8.64 -32.04 -10.82
C GLU A 373 10.13 -32.01 -11.23
N ASP A 374 10.57 -30.89 -11.82
CA ASP A 374 11.93 -30.69 -12.34
C ASP A 374 12.41 -31.73 -13.37
N CYS A 375 11.50 -32.34 -14.12
CA CYS A 375 11.84 -33.07 -15.33
C CYS A 375 12.14 -32.09 -16.47
N THR A 376 13.25 -31.37 -16.35
CA THR A 376 13.57 -30.19 -17.19
C THR A 376 13.73 -30.48 -18.68
N SER A 377 13.95 -31.77 -19.10
CA SER A 377 14.05 -32.17 -20.50
C SER A 377 12.74 -32.71 -21.09
N LEU A 378 11.67 -32.88 -20.27
CA LEU A 378 10.38 -33.39 -20.74
C LEU A 378 9.74 -32.46 -21.76
N ALA A 379 9.54 -32.92 -22.99
CA ALA A 379 9.12 -32.09 -24.12
C ALA A 379 7.59 -32.02 -24.29
N SER A 380 6.90 -33.11 -24.04
CA SER A 380 5.43 -33.20 -24.15
C SER A 380 4.87 -34.23 -23.17
N ILE A 381 3.62 -34.06 -22.80
CA ILE A 381 2.88 -35.05 -21.98
C ILE A 381 1.42 -35.13 -22.41
N THR A 382 0.89 -36.32 -22.49
CA THR A 382 -0.54 -36.60 -22.66
C THR A 382 -1.04 -37.24 -21.37
N ILE A 383 -2.00 -36.63 -20.72
CA ILE A 383 -2.68 -37.16 -19.54
C ILE A 383 -3.96 -37.86 -20.02
N PRO A 384 -4.04 -39.22 -19.91
CA PRO A 384 -5.14 -39.97 -20.48
C PRO A 384 -6.47 -39.74 -19.78
N ASN A 385 -7.56 -40.13 -20.45
CA ASN A 385 -8.92 -40.01 -19.90
C ASN A 385 -9.17 -40.88 -18.65
N SER A 386 -8.29 -41.80 -18.32
CA SER A 386 -8.39 -42.62 -17.08
C SER A 386 -8.04 -41.80 -15.83
N VAL A 387 -7.18 -40.79 -15.96
CA VAL A 387 -6.73 -39.94 -14.85
C VAL A 387 -7.87 -39.05 -14.40
N THR A 388 -8.15 -39.06 -13.10
CA THR A 388 -9.18 -38.22 -12.46
C THR A 388 -8.62 -36.98 -11.77
N ASN A 389 -7.34 -37.03 -11.40
CA ASN A 389 -6.69 -35.91 -10.66
C ASN A 389 -5.22 -35.80 -11.04
N ILE A 390 -4.76 -34.54 -11.21
CA ILE A 390 -3.35 -34.16 -11.35
C ILE A 390 -2.89 -33.59 -10.01
N GLY A 391 -1.89 -34.22 -9.39
CA GLY A 391 -1.34 -33.82 -8.11
C GLY A 391 -0.74 -32.43 -8.10
N ASN A 392 -0.55 -31.87 -6.91
CA ASN A 392 0.14 -30.59 -6.74
C ASN A 392 1.58 -30.67 -7.25
N SER A 393 2.06 -29.63 -7.91
CA SER A 393 3.42 -29.55 -8.48
C SER A 393 3.78 -30.68 -9.45
N ALA A 394 2.80 -31.43 -9.95
CA ALA A 394 3.07 -32.68 -10.68
C ALA A 394 4.04 -32.54 -11.85
N PHE A 395 4.07 -31.37 -12.53
CA PHE A 395 4.97 -31.03 -13.66
C PHE A 395 5.67 -29.69 -13.44
N GLN A 396 5.76 -29.24 -12.18
CA GLN A 396 6.46 -27.99 -11.85
C GLN A 396 7.91 -28.04 -12.37
N GLY A 397 8.39 -26.94 -12.95
CA GLY A 397 9.79 -26.83 -13.39
C GLY A 397 10.12 -27.63 -14.67
N CYS A 398 9.15 -28.24 -15.34
CA CYS A 398 9.36 -28.90 -16.64
C CYS A 398 9.62 -27.84 -17.72
N SER A 399 10.80 -27.21 -17.70
CA SER A 399 11.10 -26.01 -18.48
C SER A 399 11.11 -26.21 -20.01
N LYS A 400 11.31 -27.45 -20.50
CA LYS A 400 11.24 -27.79 -21.94
C LYS A 400 9.87 -28.33 -22.40
N LEU A 401 8.90 -28.45 -21.48
CA LEU A 401 7.56 -28.91 -21.82
C LEU A 401 6.87 -27.86 -22.71
N THR A 402 6.55 -28.26 -23.94
CA THR A 402 5.94 -27.39 -24.96
C THR A 402 4.43 -27.60 -25.12
N SER A 403 3.96 -28.81 -24.87
CA SER A 403 2.54 -29.15 -25.03
C SER A 403 2.04 -30.11 -23.98
N VAL A 404 0.79 -29.89 -23.56
CA VAL A 404 0.06 -30.75 -22.60
C VAL A 404 -1.35 -31.00 -23.12
N ILE A 405 -1.76 -32.26 -23.11
CA ILE A 405 -3.16 -32.67 -23.37
C ILE A 405 -3.70 -33.25 -22.05
N ILE A 406 -4.76 -32.67 -21.52
CA ILE A 406 -5.41 -33.09 -20.27
C ILE A 406 -6.71 -33.82 -20.61
N GLY A 407 -6.85 -35.10 -20.17
CA GLY A 407 -7.98 -35.94 -20.46
C GLY A 407 -9.32 -35.46 -19.88
N ASN A 408 -10.42 -35.89 -20.49
CA ASN A 408 -11.77 -35.41 -20.17
C ASN A 408 -12.32 -35.85 -18.79
N ARG A 409 -11.67 -36.80 -18.10
CA ARG A 409 -12.10 -37.26 -16.77
C ARG A 409 -11.30 -36.58 -15.64
N VAL A 410 -10.27 -35.80 -15.97
CA VAL A 410 -9.58 -34.97 -14.97
C VAL A 410 -10.54 -33.92 -14.43
N THR A 411 -10.78 -33.96 -13.13
CA THR A 411 -11.69 -33.02 -12.45
C THR A 411 -10.96 -31.78 -11.91
N SER A 412 -9.67 -31.91 -11.56
CA SER A 412 -8.90 -30.78 -11.03
C SER A 412 -7.45 -30.81 -11.50
N ILE A 413 -6.93 -29.61 -11.78
CA ILE A 413 -5.50 -29.37 -12.01
C ILE A 413 -4.94 -28.89 -10.67
N GLY A 414 -3.98 -29.64 -10.10
CA GLY A 414 -3.43 -29.37 -8.77
C GLY A 414 -2.73 -28.00 -8.63
N LYS A 415 -2.49 -27.58 -7.41
CA LYS A 415 -1.68 -26.38 -7.10
C LYS A 415 -0.29 -26.51 -7.73
N SER A 416 0.16 -25.45 -8.40
CA SER A 416 1.48 -25.37 -9.07
C SER A 416 1.75 -26.47 -10.08
N ALA A 417 0.71 -27.16 -10.60
CA ALA A 417 0.90 -28.37 -11.40
C ALA A 417 1.82 -28.17 -12.60
N PHE A 418 1.80 -27.01 -13.25
CA PHE A 418 2.67 -26.62 -14.38
C PHE A 418 3.44 -25.31 -14.08
N LEU A 419 3.69 -25.03 -12.82
CA LEU A 419 4.45 -23.84 -12.40
C LEU A 419 5.83 -23.84 -13.08
N ALA A 420 6.21 -22.70 -13.66
CA ALA A 420 7.51 -22.50 -14.32
C ALA A 420 7.77 -23.45 -15.52
N CYS A 421 6.73 -23.97 -16.19
CA CYS A 421 6.87 -24.61 -17.48
C CYS A 421 7.09 -23.56 -18.58
N THR A 422 8.28 -22.96 -18.60
CA THR A 422 8.58 -21.72 -19.34
C THR A 422 8.47 -21.85 -20.86
N SER A 423 8.57 -23.08 -21.40
CA SER A 423 8.42 -23.37 -22.83
C SER A 423 6.99 -23.79 -23.23
N LEU A 424 6.08 -23.95 -22.26
CA LEU A 424 4.72 -24.41 -22.50
C LEU A 424 3.96 -23.40 -23.37
N SER A 425 3.61 -23.83 -24.60
CA SER A 425 2.93 -22.97 -25.57
C SER A 425 1.53 -23.48 -25.94
N SER A 426 1.24 -24.76 -25.71
CA SER A 426 -0.05 -25.38 -26.04
C SER A 426 -0.58 -26.21 -24.87
N VAL A 427 -1.79 -25.91 -24.45
CA VAL A 427 -2.51 -26.66 -23.42
C VAL A 427 -3.94 -26.93 -23.91
N ILE A 428 -4.32 -28.19 -23.94
CA ILE A 428 -5.70 -28.62 -24.17
C ILE A 428 -6.26 -29.10 -22.84
N ILE A 429 -7.28 -28.42 -22.34
CA ILE A 429 -7.96 -28.77 -21.08
C ILE A 429 -9.23 -29.60 -21.40
N GLY A 430 -9.32 -30.81 -20.82
CA GLY A 430 -10.49 -31.67 -21.00
C GLY A 430 -11.75 -31.08 -20.33
N ASN A 431 -12.93 -31.43 -20.91
CA ASN A 431 -14.23 -30.92 -20.47
C ASN A 431 -14.69 -31.42 -19.09
N GLY A 432 -13.95 -32.31 -18.44
CA GLY A 432 -14.21 -32.73 -17.06
C GLY A 432 -13.62 -31.80 -16.00
N VAL A 433 -12.69 -30.91 -16.37
CA VAL A 433 -11.99 -30.05 -15.41
C VAL A 433 -12.95 -29.01 -14.83
N THR A 434 -13.10 -29.02 -13.50
CA THR A 434 -13.95 -28.10 -12.75
C THR A 434 -13.15 -27.01 -12.02
N SER A 435 -11.85 -27.27 -11.75
CA SER A 435 -10.99 -26.32 -11.06
C SER A 435 -9.56 -26.26 -11.61
N ILE A 436 -9.02 -25.06 -11.73
CA ILE A 436 -7.61 -24.79 -12.03
C ILE A 436 -6.96 -24.26 -10.74
N GLY A 437 -6.01 -25.03 -10.21
CA GLY A 437 -5.40 -24.80 -8.90
C GLY A 437 -4.57 -23.54 -8.80
N GLU A 438 -4.22 -23.17 -7.57
CA GLU A 438 -3.34 -22.05 -7.27
C GLU A 438 -2.01 -22.19 -8.01
N SER A 439 -1.57 -21.11 -8.68
CA SER A 439 -0.30 -21.08 -9.43
C SER A 439 -0.15 -22.18 -10.50
N ALA A 440 -1.24 -22.79 -10.97
CA ALA A 440 -1.18 -23.97 -11.82
C ALA A 440 -0.40 -23.74 -13.12
N PHE A 441 -0.48 -22.57 -13.76
CA PHE A 441 0.24 -22.17 -14.97
C PHE A 441 1.10 -20.90 -14.73
N GLU A 442 1.49 -20.65 -13.48
CA GLU A 442 2.36 -19.53 -13.14
C GLU A 442 3.71 -19.64 -13.84
N GLY A 443 4.16 -18.55 -14.46
CA GLY A 443 5.44 -18.50 -15.16
C GLY A 443 5.49 -19.25 -16.50
N CYS A 444 4.35 -19.68 -17.04
CA CYS A 444 4.26 -20.28 -18.39
C CYS A 444 4.39 -19.19 -19.46
N ARG A 445 5.57 -18.64 -19.63
CA ARG A 445 5.81 -17.40 -20.43
C ARG A 445 5.57 -17.54 -21.92
N LYS A 446 5.58 -18.78 -22.47
CA LYS A 446 5.29 -19.04 -23.88
C LYS A 446 3.83 -19.45 -24.13
N LEU A 447 2.99 -19.56 -23.09
CA LEU A 447 1.57 -19.88 -23.23
C LEU A 447 0.82 -18.62 -23.68
N THR A 448 0.66 -18.45 -24.99
CA THR A 448 0.03 -17.27 -25.58
C THR A 448 -1.49 -17.33 -25.61
N SER A 449 -2.05 -18.53 -25.60
CA SER A 449 -3.49 -18.75 -25.58
C SER A 449 -3.85 -20.03 -24.84
N ILE A 450 -5.02 -20.04 -24.23
CA ILE A 450 -5.61 -21.22 -23.58
C ILE A 450 -7.14 -21.10 -23.64
N THR A 451 -7.80 -22.22 -23.95
CA THR A 451 -9.26 -22.29 -23.88
C THR A 451 -9.67 -22.86 -22.52
N ILE A 452 -10.42 -22.11 -21.75
CA ILE A 452 -11.01 -22.56 -20.48
C ILE A 452 -12.37 -23.19 -20.78
N PRO A 453 -12.56 -24.50 -20.52
CA PRO A 453 -13.86 -25.14 -20.75
C PRO A 453 -14.97 -24.59 -19.86
N ASN A 454 -16.23 -24.67 -20.31
CA ASN A 454 -17.38 -24.25 -19.51
C ASN A 454 -17.61 -25.09 -18.24
N SER A 455 -16.98 -26.24 -18.12
CA SER A 455 -16.98 -27.07 -16.90
C SER A 455 -16.23 -26.42 -15.73
N VAL A 456 -15.26 -25.52 -16.02
CA VAL A 456 -14.46 -24.87 -15.00
C VAL A 456 -15.30 -23.87 -14.24
N THR A 457 -15.38 -24.04 -12.91
CA THR A 457 -16.11 -23.17 -11.98
C THR A 457 -15.19 -22.33 -11.11
N SER A 458 -13.89 -22.71 -11.03
CA SER A 458 -12.91 -21.93 -10.30
C SER A 458 -11.54 -21.85 -10.98
N ILE A 459 -10.99 -20.64 -11.00
CA ILE A 459 -9.58 -20.34 -11.32
C ILE A 459 -8.99 -19.74 -10.06
N GLU A 460 -8.05 -20.47 -9.44
CA GLU A 460 -7.52 -20.10 -8.14
C GLU A 460 -6.45 -19.00 -8.22
N LYS A 461 -6.01 -18.53 -7.06
CA LYS A 461 -5.01 -17.45 -6.94
C LYS A 461 -3.77 -17.76 -7.77
N ARG A 462 -3.25 -16.73 -8.48
CA ARG A 462 -2.02 -16.81 -9.27
C ARG A 462 -2.04 -17.88 -10.39
N ALA A 463 -3.20 -18.45 -10.74
CA ALA A 463 -3.27 -19.58 -11.66
C ALA A 463 -2.55 -19.35 -12.99
N PHE A 464 -2.55 -18.12 -13.51
CA PHE A 464 -1.86 -17.70 -14.73
C PHE A 464 -0.86 -16.54 -14.49
N TYR A 465 -0.40 -16.37 -13.25
CA TYR A 465 0.54 -15.30 -12.90
C TYR A 465 1.79 -15.34 -13.79
N SER A 466 2.18 -14.21 -14.37
CA SER A 466 3.37 -14.08 -15.25
C SER A 466 3.35 -15.08 -16.44
N SER A 467 2.16 -15.43 -16.96
CA SER A 467 2.00 -16.23 -18.19
C SER A 467 2.11 -15.36 -19.43
N GLY A 468 2.38 -15.97 -20.58
CA GLY A 468 2.53 -15.29 -21.87
C GLY A 468 1.22 -14.98 -22.59
N LEU A 469 0.06 -15.14 -21.94
CA LEU A 469 -1.27 -14.98 -22.57
C LEU A 469 -1.39 -13.62 -23.28
N THR A 470 -1.89 -13.68 -24.52
CA THR A 470 -2.21 -12.47 -25.31
C THR A 470 -3.70 -12.12 -25.22
N SER A 471 -4.52 -13.12 -25.05
CA SER A 471 -5.97 -12.96 -24.82
C SER A 471 -6.50 -14.08 -23.91
N ILE A 472 -7.61 -13.79 -23.22
CA ILE A 472 -8.32 -14.77 -22.41
C ILE A 472 -9.82 -14.54 -22.46
N THR A 473 -10.59 -15.61 -22.57
CA THR A 473 -12.04 -15.61 -22.36
C THR A 473 -12.37 -16.36 -21.08
N ILE A 474 -13.05 -15.69 -20.17
CA ILE A 474 -13.51 -16.24 -18.88
C ILE A 474 -14.93 -16.77 -19.07
N PRO A 475 -15.18 -18.09 -18.90
CA PRO A 475 -16.51 -18.67 -19.08
C PRO A 475 -17.51 -18.25 -18.00
N SER A 476 -18.81 -18.41 -18.28
CA SER A 476 -19.92 -17.95 -17.43
C SER A 476 -20.03 -18.64 -16.07
N ASN A 477 -19.45 -19.83 -15.93
CA ASN A 477 -19.52 -20.60 -14.67
C ASN A 477 -18.50 -20.13 -13.62
N ILE A 478 -17.63 -19.19 -13.96
CA ILE A 478 -16.66 -18.60 -13.03
C ILE A 478 -17.26 -17.32 -12.45
N SER A 479 -17.64 -17.38 -11.17
CA SER A 479 -18.21 -16.23 -10.47
C SER A 479 -17.19 -15.23 -9.94
N THR A 480 -15.93 -15.66 -9.73
CA THR A 480 -14.90 -14.84 -9.11
C THR A 480 -13.56 -15.01 -9.81
N ILE A 481 -12.97 -13.88 -10.24
CA ILE A 481 -11.57 -13.83 -10.67
C ILE A 481 -10.72 -13.61 -9.43
N LYS A 482 -10.01 -14.64 -9.03
CA LYS A 482 -9.23 -14.65 -7.77
C LYS A 482 -8.03 -13.71 -7.80
N GLU A 483 -7.52 -13.41 -6.61
CA GLU A 483 -6.36 -12.55 -6.40
C GLU A 483 -5.13 -13.00 -7.22
N ASN A 484 -4.53 -12.06 -7.95
CA ASN A 484 -3.36 -12.28 -8.82
C ASN A 484 -3.58 -13.33 -9.93
N ALA A 485 -4.79 -13.76 -10.23
CA ALA A 485 -5.02 -14.88 -11.18
C ALA A 485 -4.33 -14.68 -12.53
N PHE A 486 -4.30 -13.44 -13.06
CA PHE A 486 -3.67 -13.04 -14.32
C PHE A 486 -2.65 -11.91 -14.15
N SER A 487 -2.18 -11.68 -12.91
CA SER A 487 -1.18 -10.64 -12.65
C SER A 487 0.12 -10.91 -13.41
N GLU A 488 0.80 -9.84 -13.84
CA GLU A 488 2.05 -9.89 -14.61
C GLU A 488 1.96 -10.60 -15.98
N CYS A 489 0.75 -10.82 -16.50
CA CYS A 489 0.57 -11.24 -17.90
C CYS A 489 0.87 -10.05 -18.81
N SER A 490 2.15 -9.71 -18.96
CA SER A 490 2.57 -8.49 -19.66
C SER A 490 2.21 -8.45 -21.16
N SER A 491 1.98 -9.60 -21.78
CA SER A 491 1.55 -9.74 -23.16
C SER A 491 0.03 -9.71 -23.35
N LEU A 492 -0.76 -9.69 -22.28
CA LEU A 492 -2.22 -9.77 -22.32
C LEU A 492 -2.81 -8.48 -22.90
N VAL A 493 -3.46 -8.57 -24.05
CA VAL A 493 -4.06 -7.43 -24.78
C VAL A 493 -5.57 -7.36 -24.54
N THR A 494 -6.25 -8.54 -24.52
CA THR A 494 -7.71 -8.60 -24.47
C THR A 494 -8.20 -9.57 -23.39
N VAL A 495 -9.14 -9.12 -22.59
CA VAL A 495 -9.87 -9.92 -21.60
C VAL A 495 -11.35 -9.85 -21.89
N ASN A 496 -11.97 -11.00 -22.21
CA ASN A 496 -13.40 -11.15 -22.40
C ASN A 496 -13.98 -11.93 -21.21
N MET A 497 -14.90 -11.32 -20.47
CA MET A 497 -15.60 -11.97 -19.37
C MET A 497 -17.04 -12.23 -19.77
N SER A 498 -17.48 -13.49 -19.68
CA SER A 498 -18.86 -13.87 -19.93
C SER A 498 -19.76 -13.44 -18.77
N GLU A 499 -21.06 -13.32 -19.03
CA GLU A 499 -22.06 -13.14 -17.97
C GLU A 499 -21.97 -14.29 -16.95
N GLY A 500 -22.07 -13.95 -15.65
CA GLY A 500 -21.85 -14.89 -14.54
C GLY A 500 -20.68 -14.50 -13.64
N VAL A 501 -19.69 -13.77 -14.16
CA VAL A 501 -18.62 -13.19 -13.34
C VAL A 501 -19.21 -12.08 -12.46
N LYS A 502 -19.07 -12.23 -11.14
CA LYS A 502 -19.62 -11.31 -10.12
C LYS A 502 -18.52 -10.49 -9.43
N THR A 503 -17.33 -11.05 -9.26
CA THR A 503 -16.27 -10.39 -8.48
C THR A 503 -14.94 -10.48 -9.17
N ILE A 504 -14.21 -9.35 -9.21
CA ILE A 504 -12.79 -9.28 -9.60
C ILE A 504 -12.02 -8.92 -8.33
N GLU A 505 -11.18 -9.86 -7.87
CA GLU A 505 -10.39 -9.68 -6.66
C GLU A 505 -9.15 -8.80 -6.91
N ARG A 506 -8.48 -8.43 -5.83
CA ARG A 506 -7.28 -7.57 -5.86
C ARG A 506 -6.20 -8.13 -6.77
N ARG A 507 -5.53 -7.24 -7.49
CA ARG A 507 -4.42 -7.59 -8.40
C ARG A 507 -4.77 -8.64 -9.45
N ALA A 508 -6.04 -8.95 -9.68
CA ALA A 508 -6.44 -10.01 -10.61
C ALA A 508 -5.77 -9.86 -11.99
N PHE A 509 -5.62 -8.61 -12.47
CA PHE A 509 -4.97 -8.24 -13.74
C PHE A 509 -3.84 -7.21 -13.53
N ALA A 510 -3.23 -7.18 -12.35
CA ALA A 510 -2.15 -6.23 -12.08
C ALA A 510 -0.98 -6.42 -13.03
N ARG A 511 -0.37 -5.31 -13.47
CA ARG A 511 0.81 -5.31 -14.35
C ARG A 511 0.60 -6.02 -15.70
N CYS A 512 -0.63 -6.11 -16.18
CA CYS A 512 -0.91 -6.49 -17.56
C CYS A 512 -0.62 -5.28 -18.46
N THR A 513 0.66 -5.00 -18.69
CA THR A 513 1.12 -3.75 -19.30
C THR A 513 0.67 -3.54 -20.75
N SER A 514 0.35 -4.62 -21.48
CA SER A 514 -0.18 -4.57 -22.85
C SER A 514 -1.71 -4.54 -22.91
N LEU A 515 -2.41 -4.58 -21.76
CA LEU A 515 -3.87 -4.70 -21.73
C LEU A 515 -4.53 -3.44 -22.28
N LYS A 516 -5.28 -3.62 -23.37
CA LYS A 516 -6.02 -2.55 -24.07
C LYS A 516 -7.52 -2.70 -23.90
N ASN A 517 -8.03 -3.93 -23.96
CA ASN A 517 -9.44 -4.24 -24.09
C ASN A 517 -9.90 -5.11 -22.93
N VAL A 518 -10.83 -4.62 -22.15
CA VAL A 518 -11.46 -5.35 -21.05
C VAL A 518 -12.96 -5.26 -21.22
N ASN A 519 -13.60 -6.42 -21.51
CA ASN A 519 -15.05 -6.52 -21.57
C ASN A 519 -15.58 -7.00 -20.21
N LEU A 520 -16.20 -6.10 -19.46
CA LEU A 520 -16.81 -6.37 -18.16
C LEU A 520 -18.28 -6.73 -18.34
N PRO A 521 -18.77 -7.89 -17.81
CA PRO A 521 -20.15 -8.31 -17.97
C PRO A 521 -21.11 -7.54 -17.06
N ASN A 522 -22.38 -7.51 -17.41
CA ASN A 522 -23.43 -6.88 -16.58
C ASN A 522 -23.71 -7.64 -15.26
N SER A 523 -23.32 -8.90 -15.17
CA SER A 523 -23.38 -9.69 -13.93
C SER A 523 -22.33 -9.27 -12.89
N LEU A 524 -21.33 -8.44 -13.26
CA LEU A 524 -20.27 -8.02 -12.37
C LEU A 524 -20.83 -7.12 -11.26
N GLU A 525 -20.60 -7.52 -10.00
CA GLU A 525 -21.07 -6.81 -8.80
C GLU A 525 -19.94 -6.02 -8.11
N LYS A 526 -18.73 -6.57 -8.07
CA LYS A 526 -17.63 -6.00 -7.27
C LYS A 526 -16.28 -6.02 -8.02
N ILE A 527 -15.58 -4.89 -7.95
CA ILE A 527 -14.18 -4.77 -8.37
C ILE A 527 -13.38 -4.35 -7.14
N LEU A 528 -12.54 -5.26 -6.61
CA LEU A 528 -11.86 -5.01 -5.36
C LEU A 528 -10.57 -4.19 -5.56
N GLY A 529 -10.33 -3.31 -4.61
CA GLY A 529 -9.16 -2.44 -4.55
C GLY A 529 -8.31 -2.66 -3.30
N ALA A 530 -7.52 -1.67 -2.94
CA ALA A 530 -6.65 -1.69 -1.78
C ALA A 530 -7.42 -1.82 -0.45
N THR A 531 -6.88 -2.58 0.50
CA THR A 531 -7.48 -2.75 1.84
C THR A 531 -6.89 -1.85 2.90
N ASN A 532 -5.60 -1.60 2.89
CA ASN A 532 -4.91 -0.83 3.93
C ASN A 532 -4.35 0.47 3.39
N LEU A 533 -4.88 1.62 3.90
CA LEU A 533 -4.34 2.95 3.62
C LEU A 533 -3.43 3.49 4.74
N THR A 534 -3.21 2.78 5.84
CA THR A 534 -2.49 3.31 7.01
C THR A 534 -1.03 3.67 6.75
N PHE A 535 -0.33 2.94 5.90
CA PHE A 535 1.02 3.32 5.43
C PHE A 535 0.97 4.14 4.13
N LEU A 536 -0.11 4.01 3.35
CA LEU A 536 -0.30 4.60 2.02
C LEU A 536 -1.06 5.93 2.07
N SER A 537 -1.53 6.38 3.23
CA SER A 537 -2.15 7.70 3.40
C SER A 537 -1.18 8.85 3.09
N LEU A 538 0.12 8.63 3.23
CA LEU A 538 1.18 9.59 2.90
C LEU A 538 1.61 9.51 1.42
N PHE A 539 1.55 8.34 0.79
CA PHE A 539 2.00 8.10 -0.58
C PHE A 539 1.07 7.12 -1.32
N PRO A 540 -0.19 7.49 -1.54
CA PRO A 540 -1.16 6.58 -2.15
C PRO A 540 -0.81 6.16 -3.59
N GLU A 541 0.01 6.95 -4.30
CA GLU A 541 0.50 6.63 -5.65
C GLU A 541 1.36 5.35 -5.70
N TYR A 542 1.91 4.88 -4.58
CA TYR A 542 2.68 3.62 -4.52
C TYR A 542 1.81 2.38 -4.29
N ASN A 543 0.49 2.54 -4.19
CA ASN A 543 -0.39 1.39 -4.00
C ASN A 543 -0.45 0.50 -5.25
N THR A 544 -0.22 -0.81 -5.07
CA THR A 544 -0.22 -1.82 -6.12
C THR A 544 -1.29 -2.90 -5.92
N GLU A 545 -2.34 -2.65 -5.13
CA GLU A 545 -3.34 -3.67 -4.78
C GLU A 545 -4.62 -3.61 -5.63
N GLY A 546 -4.81 -2.62 -6.49
CA GLY A 546 -5.98 -2.52 -7.36
C GLY A 546 -6.08 -3.68 -8.35
N ALA A 547 -7.30 -4.04 -8.72
CA ALA A 547 -7.58 -5.15 -9.64
C ALA A 547 -6.86 -5.03 -10.98
N PHE A 548 -6.70 -3.80 -11.52
CA PHE A 548 -6.06 -3.47 -12.80
C PHE A 548 -4.85 -2.54 -12.65
N VAL A 549 -4.22 -2.53 -11.50
CA VAL A 549 -3.06 -1.64 -11.25
C VAL A 549 -1.94 -1.88 -12.28
N GLU A 550 -1.31 -0.78 -12.73
CA GLU A 550 -0.19 -0.83 -13.70
C GLU A 550 -0.56 -1.45 -15.09
N CYS A 551 -1.85 -1.42 -15.51
CA CYS A 551 -2.27 -1.72 -16.87
C CYS A 551 -2.00 -0.51 -17.76
N SER A 552 -0.73 -0.26 -18.09
CA SER A 552 -0.27 1.00 -18.70
C SER A 552 -0.72 1.24 -20.14
N SER A 553 -1.24 0.24 -20.85
CA SER A 553 -1.80 0.37 -22.20
C SER A 553 -3.31 0.52 -22.25
N LEU A 554 -4.03 0.42 -21.10
CA LEU A 554 -5.48 0.53 -21.05
C LEU A 554 -5.89 1.99 -21.28
N THR A 555 -6.63 2.25 -22.38
CA THR A 555 -7.01 3.63 -22.78
C THR A 555 -8.40 4.01 -22.34
N SER A 556 -9.31 3.07 -22.23
CA SER A 556 -10.69 3.30 -21.78
C SER A 556 -11.27 2.09 -21.07
N ILE A 557 -12.25 2.33 -20.23
CA ILE A 557 -12.98 1.28 -19.52
C ILE A 557 -14.45 1.69 -19.30
N THR A 558 -15.35 0.72 -19.44
CA THR A 558 -16.76 0.90 -19.09
C THR A 558 -17.07 0.03 -17.87
N ILE A 559 -17.55 0.65 -16.81
CA ILE A 559 -18.04 -0.02 -15.60
C ILE A 559 -19.53 -0.33 -15.81
N PRO A 560 -19.93 -1.59 -15.88
CA PRO A 560 -21.29 -1.99 -16.27
C PRO A 560 -22.34 -1.75 -15.17
N LYS A 561 -23.62 -1.88 -15.54
CA LYS A 561 -24.77 -1.60 -14.64
C LYS A 561 -24.90 -2.54 -13.44
N GLY A 562 -24.25 -3.73 -13.47
CA GLY A 562 -24.31 -4.68 -12.35
C GLY A 562 -23.44 -4.28 -11.15
N VAL A 563 -22.45 -3.40 -11.37
CA VAL A 563 -21.44 -3.08 -10.34
C VAL A 563 -22.07 -2.29 -9.20
N ILE A 564 -21.98 -2.85 -7.99
CA ILE A 564 -22.45 -2.24 -6.73
C ILE A 564 -21.31 -1.71 -5.85
N SER A 565 -20.08 -2.17 -6.08
CA SER A 565 -18.91 -1.70 -5.32
C SER A 565 -17.70 -1.55 -6.23
N ILE A 566 -17.11 -0.34 -6.20
CA ILE A 566 -15.87 0.02 -6.90
C ILE A 566 -14.81 0.28 -5.85
N GLY A 567 -13.83 -0.62 -5.78
CA GLY A 567 -12.78 -0.61 -4.76
C GLY A 567 -11.80 0.54 -4.90
N LYS A 568 -10.95 0.70 -3.88
CA LYS A 568 -9.93 1.77 -3.82
C LYS A 568 -8.85 1.56 -4.88
N MET A 569 -8.53 2.62 -5.64
CA MET A 569 -7.37 2.70 -6.54
C MET A 569 -7.26 1.55 -7.55
N ILE A 570 -8.40 1.11 -8.08
CA ILE A 570 -8.47 -0.09 -8.93
C ILE A 570 -7.63 0.01 -10.22
N PHE A 571 -7.39 1.23 -10.73
CA PHE A 571 -6.61 1.52 -11.96
C PHE A 571 -5.33 2.32 -11.69
N ASN A 572 -4.80 2.29 -10.46
CA ASN A 572 -3.60 3.06 -10.15
C ASN A 572 -2.46 2.75 -11.15
N LYS A 573 -1.76 3.79 -11.63
CA LYS A 573 -0.71 3.69 -12.67
C LYS A 573 -1.17 3.12 -14.02
N CYS A 574 -2.46 3.21 -14.35
CA CYS A 574 -2.93 3.01 -15.72
C CYS A 574 -2.69 4.31 -16.51
N ASP A 575 -1.42 4.58 -16.81
CA ASP A 575 -1.00 5.89 -17.31
C ASP A 575 -1.47 6.23 -18.75
N ALA A 576 -2.08 5.29 -19.47
CA ALA A 576 -2.73 5.57 -20.77
C ALA A 576 -4.25 5.77 -20.66
N LEU A 577 -4.85 5.59 -19.48
CA LEU A 577 -6.31 5.60 -19.30
C LEU A 577 -6.87 7.02 -19.44
N LYS A 578 -7.59 7.27 -20.54
CA LYS A 578 -8.15 8.57 -20.90
C LYS A 578 -9.62 8.73 -20.60
N THR A 579 -10.39 7.65 -20.71
CA THR A 579 -11.85 7.71 -20.58
C THR A 579 -12.38 6.61 -19.68
N ILE A 580 -13.25 7.01 -18.76
CA ILE A 580 -14.02 6.08 -17.91
C ILE A 580 -15.49 6.36 -18.08
N VAL A 581 -16.26 5.32 -18.41
CA VAL A 581 -17.73 5.38 -18.44
C VAL A 581 -18.26 4.53 -17.28
N ILE A 582 -19.08 5.12 -16.41
CA ILE A 582 -19.66 4.44 -15.25
C ILE A 582 -21.17 4.36 -15.45
N ILE A 583 -21.66 3.18 -15.87
CA ILE A 583 -23.07 2.93 -16.03
C ILE A 583 -23.71 2.70 -14.65
N GLY A 584 -23.16 1.79 -13.84
CA GLY A 584 -23.55 1.55 -12.46
C GLY A 584 -25.04 1.27 -12.24
N ASN A 585 -25.46 1.24 -10.99
CA ASN A 585 -26.85 1.16 -10.55
C ASN A 585 -27.05 2.02 -9.28
N PRO A 586 -28.28 2.18 -8.76
CA PRO A 586 -28.51 3.01 -7.56
C PRO A 586 -27.78 2.57 -6.30
N ALA A 587 -27.38 1.29 -6.22
CA ALA A 587 -26.59 0.75 -5.11
C ALA A 587 -25.07 0.90 -5.33
N THR A 588 -24.62 1.42 -6.49
CA THR A 588 -23.18 1.54 -6.77
C THR A 588 -22.53 2.51 -5.78
N THR A 589 -21.53 1.99 -5.06
CA THR A 589 -20.71 2.75 -4.13
C THR A 589 -19.28 2.88 -4.64
N PHE A 590 -18.72 4.07 -4.50
CA PHE A 590 -17.29 4.33 -4.71
C PHE A 590 -16.59 4.21 -3.35
N GLU A 591 -15.67 3.31 -3.22
CA GLU A 591 -14.76 3.36 -2.10
C GLU A 591 -13.84 4.59 -2.21
N GLU A 592 -13.23 4.96 -1.10
CA GLU A 592 -12.30 6.09 -1.07
C GLU A 592 -11.21 5.97 -2.15
N LEU A 593 -10.94 7.04 -2.91
CA LEU A 593 -9.89 7.11 -3.93
C LEU A 593 -10.06 6.11 -5.10
N SER A 594 -11.25 5.67 -5.45
CA SER A 594 -11.48 4.59 -6.44
C SER A 594 -10.75 4.81 -7.76
N PHE A 595 -10.74 6.04 -8.30
CA PHE A 595 -10.09 6.43 -9.57
C PHE A 595 -9.05 7.54 -9.39
N ALA A 596 -8.48 7.67 -8.21
CA ALA A 596 -7.52 8.71 -7.92
C ALA A 596 -6.16 8.46 -8.65
N TYR A 597 -5.41 9.55 -8.86
CA TYR A 597 -4.04 9.56 -9.41
C TYR A 597 -3.91 9.08 -10.87
N LEU A 598 -5.00 9.07 -11.63
CA LEU A 598 -4.98 8.74 -13.06
C LEU A 598 -4.46 9.94 -13.85
N LYS A 599 -3.19 9.89 -14.23
CA LYS A 599 -2.47 11.04 -14.80
C LYS A 599 -2.97 11.48 -16.17
N SER A 600 -3.45 10.53 -17.00
CA SER A 600 -3.92 10.75 -18.37
C SER A 600 -5.43 10.76 -18.51
N LEU A 601 -6.19 10.60 -17.41
CA LEU A 601 -7.65 10.60 -17.45
C LEU A 601 -8.15 11.99 -17.87
N GLU A 602 -8.79 12.05 -19.04
CA GLU A 602 -9.31 13.29 -19.64
C GLU A 602 -10.81 13.46 -19.45
N ASN A 603 -11.57 12.34 -19.52
CA ASN A 603 -13.03 12.35 -19.54
C ASN A 603 -13.63 11.28 -18.62
N VAL A 604 -14.65 11.64 -17.88
CA VAL A 604 -15.47 10.72 -17.06
C VAL A 604 -16.95 10.96 -17.36
N ILE A 605 -17.66 9.86 -17.61
CA ILE A 605 -19.11 9.88 -17.83
C ILE A 605 -19.78 9.09 -16.71
N ILE A 606 -20.59 9.73 -15.90
CA ILE A 606 -21.34 9.11 -14.79
C ILE A 606 -22.82 9.09 -15.18
N SER A 607 -23.40 7.90 -15.31
CA SER A 607 -24.80 7.72 -15.76
C SER A 607 -25.83 7.94 -14.66
N ASN A 608 -27.10 7.86 -15.04
CA ASN A 608 -28.28 8.19 -14.23
C ASN A 608 -28.53 7.30 -13.00
N ASN A 609 -27.75 6.27 -12.78
CA ASN A 609 -27.97 5.34 -11.67
C ASN A 609 -27.08 5.59 -10.46
N ILE A 610 -26.09 6.49 -10.59
CA ILE A 610 -25.15 6.79 -9.51
C ILE A 610 -25.73 7.91 -8.64
N THR A 611 -25.84 7.70 -7.34
CA THR A 611 -26.39 8.66 -6.38
C THR A 611 -25.33 9.49 -5.65
N ASN A 612 -24.06 9.02 -5.62
CA ASN A 612 -23.01 9.66 -4.85
C ASN A 612 -21.65 9.52 -5.54
N ILE A 613 -20.87 10.59 -5.62
CA ILE A 613 -19.46 10.55 -6.02
C ILE A 613 -18.62 10.39 -4.75
N GLY A 614 -17.88 9.30 -4.65
CA GLY A 614 -17.15 8.92 -3.42
C GLY A 614 -16.04 9.87 -2.99
N ILE A 615 -15.55 9.68 -1.77
CA ILE A 615 -14.46 10.44 -1.19
C ILE A 615 -13.20 10.28 -2.05
N GLY A 616 -12.62 11.39 -2.50
CA GLY A 616 -11.40 11.41 -3.30
C GLY A 616 -11.48 10.64 -4.61
N ALA A 617 -12.68 10.35 -5.13
CA ALA A 617 -12.87 9.42 -6.26
C ALA A 617 -11.97 9.73 -7.45
N PHE A 618 -11.80 11.00 -7.80
CA PHE A 618 -10.98 11.50 -8.92
C PHE A 618 -9.85 12.44 -8.44
N ARG A 619 -9.39 12.22 -7.21
CA ARG A 619 -8.30 13.02 -6.64
C ARG A 619 -7.04 12.93 -7.51
N SER A 620 -6.38 14.07 -7.74
CA SER A 620 -5.12 14.18 -8.49
C SER A 620 -5.17 13.65 -9.93
N CYS A 621 -6.35 13.64 -10.55
CA CYS A 621 -6.51 13.39 -11.99
C CYS A 621 -6.17 14.66 -12.77
N LYS A 622 -4.89 14.96 -12.94
CA LYS A 622 -4.41 16.26 -13.45
C LYS A 622 -4.77 16.55 -14.93
N ALA A 623 -5.01 15.51 -15.72
CA ALA A 623 -5.45 15.66 -17.12
C ALA A 623 -6.98 15.73 -17.28
N LEU A 624 -7.76 15.51 -16.22
CA LEU A 624 -9.22 15.46 -16.25
C LEU A 624 -9.82 16.83 -16.59
N LYS A 625 -10.31 16.97 -17.80
CA LYS A 625 -10.86 18.26 -18.33
C LYS A 625 -12.34 18.42 -18.03
N SER A 626 -13.10 17.32 -18.13
CA SER A 626 -14.55 17.34 -17.97
C SER A 626 -15.07 16.07 -17.31
N VAL A 627 -16.18 16.24 -16.57
CA VAL A 627 -16.94 15.15 -15.99
C VAL A 627 -18.41 15.40 -16.29
N THR A 628 -19.05 14.42 -16.91
CA THR A 628 -20.51 14.42 -17.07
C THR A 628 -21.12 13.76 -15.86
N ILE A 629 -21.88 14.52 -15.07
CA ILE A 629 -22.57 14.06 -13.87
C ILE A 629 -24.08 13.99 -14.17
N SER A 630 -24.69 12.84 -13.89
CA SER A 630 -26.11 12.65 -14.13
C SER A 630 -27.00 13.30 -13.05
N ASN A 631 -28.29 13.48 -13.38
CA ASN A 631 -29.30 14.05 -12.46
C ASN A 631 -29.69 13.11 -11.30
N SER A 632 -29.12 11.93 -11.19
CA SER A 632 -29.29 11.02 -10.04
C SER A 632 -28.32 11.32 -8.88
N VAL A 633 -27.22 12.02 -9.15
CA VAL A 633 -26.18 12.31 -8.14
C VAL A 633 -26.70 13.35 -7.16
N THR A 634 -26.76 12.98 -5.88
CA THR A 634 -27.24 13.85 -4.79
C THR A 634 -26.09 14.47 -3.98
N SER A 635 -24.91 13.86 -4.01
CA SER A 635 -23.76 14.38 -3.27
C SER A 635 -22.42 14.17 -3.99
N ILE A 636 -21.53 15.14 -3.81
CA ILE A 636 -20.13 15.10 -4.24
C ILE A 636 -19.27 14.97 -2.97
N GLY A 637 -18.54 13.86 -2.85
CA GLY A 637 -17.81 13.51 -1.65
C GLY A 637 -16.59 14.40 -1.36
N LYS A 638 -16.10 14.29 -0.14
CA LYS A 638 -14.88 14.99 0.30
C LYS A 638 -13.71 14.73 -0.66
N GLY A 639 -13.07 15.82 -1.13
CA GLY A 639 -11.91 15.76 -2.02
C GLY A 639 -12.15 15.04 -3.34
N ALA A 640 -13.40 14.86 -3.79
CA ALA A 640 -13.75 14.05 -4.96
C ALA A 640 -12.95 14.44 -6.22
N PHE A 641 -12.68 15.72 -6.42
CA PHE A 641 -11.90 16.26 -7.54
C PHE A 641 -10.66 17.04 -7.08
N TYR A 642 -10.20 16.80 -5.86
CA TYR A 642 -9.02 17.49 -5.30
C TYR A 642 -7.81 17.37 -6.27
N GLN A 643 -7.17 18.51 -6.59
CA GLN A 643 -6.05 18.60 -7.55
C GLN A 643 -6.37 18.03 -8.95
N SER A 644 -7.61 18.08 -9.39
CA SER A 644 -7.94 17.68 -10.77
C SER A 644 -7.71 18.83 -11.77
N GLY A 645 -7.53 18.46 -13.05
CA GLY A 645 -7.33 19.40 -14.13
C GLY A 645 -8.62 19.99 -14.71
N LEU A 646 -9.76 19.86 -14.02
CA LEU A 646 -11.07 20.32 -14.48
C LEU A 646 -11.03 21.78 -14.95
N THR A 647 -11.49 22.00 -16.18
CA THR A 647 -11.68 23.35 -16.76
C THR A 647 -13.09 23.86 -16.57
N SER A 648 -14.06 22.95 -16.56
CA SER A 648 -15.46 23.20 -16.29
C SER A 648 -16.14 21.95 -15.76
N ILE A 649 -17.21 22.13 -15.03
CA ILE A 649 -18.08 21.05 -14.55
C ILE A 649 -19.49 21.58 -14.37
N THR A 650 -20.50 20.80 -14.77
CA THR A 650 -21.90 21.10 -14.51
C THR A 650 -22.38 20.29 -13.30
N ILE A 651 -22.82 20.99 -12.27
CA ILE A 651 -23.43 20.38 -11.09
C ILE A 651 -24.92 20.23 -11.33
N PRO A 652 -25.48 19.00 -11.34
CA PRO A 652 -26.89 18.79 -11.60
C PRO A 652 -27.79 19.27 -10.45
N ASN A 653 -29.07 19.58 -10.77
CA ASN A 653 -30.05 20.06 -9.80
C ASN A 653 -30.48 19.03 -8.73
N SER A 654 -29.96 17.82 -8.80
CA SER A 654 -30.12 16.78 -7.76
C SER A 654 -29.13 16.91 -6.61
N VAL A 655 -27.99 17.59 -6.84
CA VAL A 655 -26.92 17.68 -5.83
C VAL A 655 -27.34 18.61 -4.69
N THR A 656 -27.30 18.09 -3.47
CA THR A 656 -27.60 18.82 -2.24
C THR A 656 -26.35 19.17 -1.43
N THR A 657 -25.26 18.42 -1.61
CA THR A 657 -24.03 18.57 -0.83
C THR A 657 -22.78 18.56 -1.71
N ILE A 658 -21.90 19.54 -1.50
CA ILE A 658 -20.53 19.59 -2.01
C ILE A 658 -19.58 19.40 -0.81
N GLY A 659 -18.92 18.26 -0.75
CA GLY A 659 -18.08 17.84 0.38
C GLY A 659 -16.81 18.67 0.56
N ALA A 660 -16.18 18.50 1.71
CA ALA A 660 -14.96 19.22 2.07
C ALA A 660 -13.85 19.03 1.02
N ALA A 661 -13.19 20.11 0.63
CA ALA A 661 -12.12 20.12 -0.37
C ALA A 661 -12.47 19.48 -1.71
N ALA A 662 -13.75 19.34 -2.06
CA ALA A 662 -14.22 18.62 -3.26
C ALA A 662 -13.56 19.12 -4.55
N PHE A 663 -13.35 20.42 -4.72
CA PHE A 663 -12.71 21.08 -5.86
C PHE A 663 -11.44 21.87 -5.46
N SER A 664 -10.86 21.52 -4.32
CA SER A 664 -9.65 22.19 -3.84
C SER A 664 -8.48 21.89 -4.77
N TYR A 665 -7.63 22.89 -5.03
CA TYR A 665 -6.50 22.85 -5.98
C TYR A 665 -6.92 22.52 -7.44
N CYS A 666 -8.16 22.75 -7.84
CA CYS A 666 -8.58 22.71 -9.25
C CYS A 666 -8.17 24.02 -9.93
N GLU A 667 -6.90 24.22 -10.19
CA GLU A 667 -6.32 25.50 -10.68
C GLU A 667 -6.82 25.91 -12.08
N SER A 668 -7.27 24.93 -12.88
CA SER A 668 -7.82 25.15 -14.22
C SER A 668 -9.31 25.51 -14.22
N LEU A 669 -10.03 25.31 -13.12
CA LEU A 669 -11.48 25.54 -13.00
C LEU A 669 -11.76 27.05 -12.87
N LYS A 670 -12.13 27.68 -14.00
CA LYS A 670 -12.35 29.14 -14.04
C LYS A 670 -13.75 29.58 -13.64
N SER A 671 -14.73 28.71 -13.79
CA SER A 671 -16.11 28.97 -13.40
C SER A 671 -16.84 27.68 -13.04
N ILE A 672 -17.80 27.78 -12.15
CA ILE A 672 -18.71 26.70 -11.78
C ILE A 672 -20.08 27.30 -11.47
N THR A 673 -21.14 26.63 -11.93
CA THR A 673 -22.50 26.98 -11.56
C THR A 673 -22.97 26.02 -10.45
N ILE A 674 -23.31 26.57 -9.30
CA ILE A 674 -23.85 25.81 -8.17
C ILE A 674 -25.38 25.97 -8.18
N PRO A 675 -26.16 24.87 -8.35
CA PRO A 675 -27.60 24.95 -8.41
C PRO A 675 -28.22 25.24 -7.03
N ASN A 676 -29.45 25.77 -7.05
CA ASN A 676 -30.20 26.04 -5.82
C ASN A 676 -30.62 24.82 -4.97
N SER A 677 -30.38 23.63 -5.50
CA SER A 677 -30.56 22.40 -4.72
C SER A 677 -29.43 22.20 -3.66
N VAL A 678 -28.26 22.80 -3.90
CA VAL A 678 -27.15 22.68 -2.95
C VAL A 678 -27.43 23.49 -1.70
N ILE A 679 -27.55 22.80 -0.58
CA ILE A 679 -27.78 23.36 0.76
C ILE A 679 -26.52 23.39 1.61
N ASN A 680 -25.52 22.53 1.29
CA ASN A 680 -24.31 22.41 2.06
C ASN A 680 -23.06 22.47 1.15
N ILE A 681 -22.18 23.46 1.43
CA ILE A 681 -20.84 23.59 0.88
C ILE A 681 -19.88 23.46 2.07
N GLU A 682 -19.14 22.35 2.11
CA GLU A 682 -18.29 22.05 3.25
C GLU A 682 -16.93 22.79 3.18
N ASN A 683 -16.17 22.72 4.27
CA ASN A 683 -14.90 23.43 4.44
C ASN A 683 -13.92 23.15 3.28
N SER A 684 -13.20 24.17 2.85
CA SER A 684 -12.19 24.11 1.79
C SER A 684 -12.71 23.69 0.41
N ALA A 685 -14.02 23.60 0.20
CA ALA A 685 -14.61 22.98 -1.01
C ALA A 685 -14.01 23.50 -2.32
N PHE A 686 -13.60 24.75 -2.41
CA PHE A 686 -12.99 25.39 -3.59
C PHE A 686 -11.61 26.02 -3.32
N SER A 687 -10.99 25.68 -2.18
CA SER A 687 -9.70 26.25 -1.80
C SER A 687 -8.65 26.05 -2.88
N ALA A 688 -7.85 27.09 -3.17
CA ALA A 688 -6.82 27.07 -4.21
C ALA A 688 -7.34 26.68 -5.61
N SER A 689 -8.64 26.89 -5.90
CA SER A 689 -9.18 26.71 -7.25
C SER A 689 -8.90 27.93 -8.12
N GLY A 690 -8.95 27.73 -9.45
CA GLY A 690 -8.73 28.80 -10.44
C GLY A 690 -9.93 29.71 -10.69
N LEU A 691 -10.97 29.65 -9.85
CA LEU A 691 -12.21 30.41 -10.03
C LEU A 691 -11.95 31.91 -10.18
N THR A 692 -12.59 32.50 -11.21
CA THR A 692 -12.58 33.97 -11.42
C THR A 692 -13.82 34.63 -10.83
N SER A 693 -14.93 33.88 -10.78
CA SER A 693 -16.19 34.34 -10.18
C SER A 693 -16.96 33.16 -9.60
N ILE A 694 -17.80 33.42 -8.61
CA ILE A 694 -18.73 32.45 -8.04
C ILE A 694 -20.01 33.11 -7.54
N THR A 695 -21.13 32.43 -7.80
CA THR A 695 -22.43 32.77 -7.20
C THR A 695 -22.82 31.67 -6.22
N ILE A 696 -22.93 32.01 -4.96
CA ILE A 696 -23.39 31.09 -3.91
C ILE A 696 -24.92 31.05 -3.97
N PRO A 697 -25.55 29.85 -4.04
CA PRO A 697 -27.01 29.76 -4.15
C PRO A 697 -27.73 30.18 -2.87
N ASN A 698 -28.99 30.62 -3.00
CA ASN A 698 -29.80 31.08 -1.90
C ASN A 698 -30.13 30.01 -0.83
N SER A 699 -29.96 28.77 -1.19
CA SER A 699 -30.15 27.60 -0.30
C SER A 699 -29.04 27.43 0.73
N VAL A 700 -27.84 28.00 0.47
CA VAL A 700 -26.69 27.89 1.37
C VAL A 700 -26.81 28.92 2.50
N THR A 701 -26.61 28.49 3.73
CA THR A 701 -26.78 29.33 4.93
C THR A 701 -25.48 29.74 5.60
N LYS A 702 -24.35 29.15 5.23
CA LYS A 702 -23.02 29.50 5.76
C LYS A 702 -21.93 29.31 4.70
N ILE A 703 -20.91 30.13 4.74
CA ILE A 703 -19.65 29.93 4.02
C ILE A 703 -18.69 29.24 5.00
N GLY A 704 -18.32 27.99 4.71
CA GLY A 704 -17.44 27.20 5.58
C GLY A 704 -16.01 27.73 5.65
N ASP A 705 -15.19 27.16 6.54
CA ASP A 705 -13.81 27.53 6.72
C ASP A 705 -12.99 27.18 5.46
N TRP A 706 -12.06 28.06 5.08
CA TRP A 706 -11.17 27.89 3.92
C TRP A 706 -11.89 27.71 2.58
N THR A 707 -13.20 27.91 2.50
CA THR A 707 -14.00 27.51 1.31
C THR A 707 -13.41 28.03 0.00
N PHE A 708 -12.96 29.27 -0.06
CA PHE A 708 -12.33 29.92 -1.23
C PHE A 708 -10.90 30.40 -0.94
N SER A 709 -10.29 29.92 0.14
CA SER A 709 -8.92 30.31 0.49
C SER A 709 -7.96 29.99 -0.65
N TYR A 710 -6.97 30.88 -0.88
CA TYR A 710 -6.01 30.77 -2.00
C TYR A 710 -6.61 30.82 -3.42
N CYS A 711 -7.89 31.17 -3.60
CA CYS A 711 -8.44 31.44 -4.92
C CYS A 711 -7.89 32.77 -5.45
N SER A 712 -6.62 32.78 -5.88
CA SER A 712 -5.88 33.99 -6.24
C SER A 712 -6.48 34.77 -7.43
N ASP A 713 -7.20 34.06 -8.32
CA ASP A 713 -7.85 34.60 -9.51
C ASP A 713 -9.27 35.13 -9.27
N LEU A 714 -9.84 34.88 -8.09
CA LEU A 714 -11.23 35.22 -7.75
C LEU A 714 -11.42 36.74 -7.69
N GLN A 715 -12.31 37.26 -8.54
CA GLN A 715 -12.60 38.70 -8.66
C GLN A 715 -14.00 39.03 -8.15
N PHE A 716 -14.98 38.16 -8.41
CA PHE A 716 -16.39 38.45 -8.12
C PHE A 716 -17.01 37.29 -7.31
N VAL A 717 -17.64 37.65 -6.19
CA VAL A 717 -18.39 36.73 -5.33
C VAL A 717 -19.76 37.32 -5.06
N THR A 718 -20.80 36.53 -5.38
CA THR A 718 -22.18 36.88 -5.01
C THR A 718 -22.56 36.05 -3.78
N ILE A 719 -22.78 36.71 -2.64
CA ILE A 719 -23.21 36.11 -1.37
C ILE A 719 -24.72 36.32 -1.20
N PRO A 720 -25.55 35.30 -1.04
CA PRO A 720 -26.98 35.43 -0.88
C PRO A 720 -27.37 35.93 0.51
N ASN A 721 -28.57 36.53 0.63
CA ASN A 721 -29.11 37.04 1.89
C ASN A 721 -29.41 35.98 2.97
N GLY A 722 -29.19 34.67 2.69
CA GLY A 722 -29.37 33.58 3.65
C GLY A 722 -28.16 33.31 4.54
N ILE A 723 -26.97 33.80 4.14
CA ILE A 723 -25.71 33.49 4.83
C ILE A 723 -25.69 34.15 6.22
N LYS A 724 -25.43 33.34 7.26
CA LYS A 724 -25.34 33.79 8.65
C LYS A 724 -23.91 34.07 9.12
N SER A 725 -22.91 33.39 8.57
CA SER A 725 -21.50 33.56 8.93
C SER A 725 -20.57 33.34 7.74
N ILE A 726 -19.45 34.05 7.75
CA ILE A 726 -18.29 33.83 6.91
C ILE A 726 -17.26 33.09 7.76
N GLY A 727 -16.92 31.86 7.37
CA GLY A 727 -16.02 30.98 8.12
C GLY A 727 -14.57 31.48 8.18
N ASP A 728 -13.76 30.81 8.98
CA ASP A 728 -12.35 31.10 9.13
C ASP A 728 -11.62 30.93 7.80
N ARG A 729 -10.79 31.91 7.46
CA ARG A 729 -9.98 31.91 6.23
C ARG A 729 -10.77 31.70 4.94
N ALA A 730 -12.06 31.97 4.95
CA ALA A 730 -12.96 31.69 3.82
C ALA A 730 -12.50 32.29 2.50
N PHE A 731 -11.92 33.51 2.50
CA PHE A 731 -11.38 34.23 1.34
C PHE A 731 -9.91 34.63 1.56
N GLU A 732 -9.18 33.94 2.41
CA GLU A 732 -7.76 34.19 2.65
C GLU A 732 -6.99 34.09 1.33
N ARG A 733 -6.10 35.03 1.05
CA ARG A 733 -5.26 35.10 -0.16
C ARG A 733 -6.03 35.13 -1.50
N CYS A 734 -7.28 35.61 -1.50
CA CYS A 734 -7.99 35.95 -2.72
C CYS A 734 -7.46 37.26 -3.28
N ARG A 735 -6.28 37.28 -3.89
CA ARG A 735 -5.51 38.49 -4.23
C ARG A 735 -6.17 39.40 -5.25
N LYS A 736 -7.04 38.88 -6.12
CA LYS A 736 -7.77 39.65 -7.13
C LYS A 736 -9.17 40.06 -6.69
N LEU A 737 -9.61 39.67 -5.49
CA LEU A 737 -10.90 40.06 -4.91
C LEU A 737 -10.77 41.48 -4.34
N THR A 738 -11.12 42.49 -5.13
CA THR A 738 -10.98 43.91 -4.78
C THR A 738 -12.17 44.47 -3.98
N SER A 739 -13.34 43.87 -4.12
CA SER A 739 -14.55 44.22 -3.37
C SER A 739 -15.45 43.01 -3.18
N ILE A 740 -16.23 43.02 -2.12
CA ILE A 740 -17.25 42.00 -1.85
C ILE A 740 -18.41 42.63 -1.09
N THR A 741 -19.64 42.23 -1.45
CA THR A 741 -20.85 42.65 -0.74
C THR A 741 -21.18 41.61 0.33
N ILE A 742 -21.15 42.03 1.60
CA ILE A 742 -21.60 41.20 2.74
C ILE A 742 -23.07 41.48 2.97
N PRO A 743 -23.97 40.45 2.92
CA PRO A 743 -25.39 40.68 3.11
C PRO A 743 -25.76 40.95 4.57
N ASN A 744 -26.90 41.63 4.77
CA ASN A 744 -27.42 41.97 6.12
C ASN A 744 -27.85 40.76 6.97
N SER A 745 -27.69 39.58 6.52
CA SER A 745 -27.92 38.33 7.28
C SER A 745 -26.69 37.85 8.04
N VAL A 746 -25.49 38.33 7.69
CA VAL A 746 -24.21 37.90 8.29
C VAL A 746 -24.03 38.55 9.66
N THR A 747 -23.82 37.73 10.66
CA THR A 747 -23.61 38.14 12.06
C THR A 747 -22.14 38.07 12.47
N SER A 748 -21.31 37.22 11.83
CA SER A 748 -19.90 37.07 12.19
C SER A 748 -19.00 36.88 10.95
N ILE A 749 -17.80 37.46 11.08
CA ILE A 749 -16.67 37.30 10.13
C ILE A 749 -15.58 36.52 10.85
N GLY A 750 -15.20 35.35 10.34
CA GLY A 750 -14.27 34.42 10.96
C GLY A 750 -12.80 34.87 11.01
N GLU A 751 -11.97 34.07 11.66
CA GLU A 751 -10.52 34.31 11.74
C GLU A 751 -9.90 34.36 10.35
N SER A 752 -9.06 35.34 10.05
CA SER A 752 -8.35 35.50 8.77
C SER A 752 -9.27 35.44 7.55
N ALA A 753 -10.58 35.64 7.67
CA ALA A 753 -11.57 35.43 6.64
C ALA A 753 -11.21 36.10 5.31
N PHE A 754 -10.58 37.27 5.32
CA PHE A 754 -10.11 38.05 4.15
C PHE A 754 -8.62 38.35 4.19
N SER A 755 -7.85 37.72 5.08
CA SER A 755 -6.42 37.99 5.21
C SER A 755 -5.69 37.84 3.87
N ASP A 756 -4.75 38.72 3.56
CA ASP A 756 -3.98 38.71 2.30
C ASP A 756 -4.86 38.77 1.04
N SER A 757 -6.12 39.23 1.14
CA SER A 757 -6.99 39.43 -0.03
C SER A 757 -6.71 40.78 -0.70
N GLY A 758 -7.17 40.94 -1.94
CA GLY A 758 -7.01 42.18 -2.70
C GLY A 758 -7.98 43.32 -2.31
N LEU A 759 -8.76 43.16 -1.25
CA LEU A 759 -9.82 44.11 -0.89
C LEU A 759 -9.27 45.54 -0.71
N THR A 760 -9.87 46.45 -1.48
CA THR A 760 -9.61 47.90 -1.38
C THR A 760 -10.73 48.62 -0.64
N SER A 761 -11.91 48.00 -0.62
CA SER A 761 -13.07 48.53 0.12
C SER A 761 -13.98 47.39 0.57
N ILE A 762 -14.65 47.59 1.69
CA ILE A 762 -15.68 46.66 2.18
C ILE A 762 -16.71 47.44 2.99
N ASN A 763 -17.97 47.07 2.85
CA ASN A 763 -19.05 47.54 3.72
C ASN A 763 -19.40 46.43 4.71
N ILE A 764 -19.24 46.68 6.01
CA ILE A 764 -19.62 45.77 7.10
C ILE A 764 -21.06 46.11 7.50
N PRO A 765 -22.03 45.19 7.30
CA PRO A 765 -23.44 45.44 7.61
C PRO A 765 -23.72 45.52 9.11
N ASN A 766 -24.84 46.21 9.44
CA ASN A 766 -25.30 46.38 10.82
C ASN A 766 -25.73 45.08 11.54
N SER A 767 -25.70 43.97 10.88
CA SER A 767 -25.95 42.64 11.44
C SER A 767 -24.70 42.03 12.09
N VAL A 768 -23.50 42.46 11.69
CA VAL A 768 -22.23 41.90 12.16
C VAL A 768 -21.97 42.33 13.60
N THR A 769 -21.76 41.35 14.49
CA THR A 769 -21.41 41.53 15.89
C THR A 769 -19.94 41.25 16.17
N ASP A 770 -19.32 40.38 15.38
CA ASP A 770 -17.98 39.88 15.63
C ASP A 770 -17.11 39.92 14.36
N ILE A 771 -15.92 40.48 14.51
CA ILE A 771 -14.84 40.44 13.50
C ILE A 771 -13.70 39.60 14.07
N GLY A 772 -13.38 38.51 13.40
CA GLY A 772 -12.41 37.51 13.86
C GLY A 772 -10.95 38.01 13.89
N LYS A 773 -10.10 37.23 14.52
CA LYS A 773 -8.66 37.42 14.54
C LYS A 773 -8.10 37.53 13.12
N THR A 774 -7.24 38.52 12.87
CA THR A 774 -6.57 38.76 11.59
C THR A 774 -7.50 38.79 10.35
N ALA A 775 -8.80 39.06 10.55
CA ALA A 775 -9.84 38.93 9.50
C ALA A 775 -9.53 39.74 8.24
N PHE A 776 -8.93 40.93 8.32
CA PHE A 776 -8.56 41.82 7.21
C PHE A 776 -7.06 42.12 7.17
N LYS A 777 -6.25 41.27 7.79
CA LYS A 777 -4.81 41.43 7.80
C LYS A 777 -4.25 41.46 6.37
N HIS A 778 -3.29 42.37 6.11
CA HIS A 778 -2.66 42.60 4.80
C HIS A 778 -3.63 42.93 3.63
N CYS A 779 -4.85 43.38 3.91
CA CYS A 779 -5.73 43.93 2.88
C CYS A 779 -5.29 45.33 2.48
N HIS A 780 -5.73 45.83 1.32
CA HIS A 780 -5.43 47.21 0.81
C HIS A 780 -6.57 48.18 1.09
N LEU A 781 -7.25 48.02 2.21
CA LEU A 781 -8.42 48.84 2.58
C LEU A 781 -8.05 50.33 2.74
N GLY A 782 -8.91 51.17 2.18
CA GLY A 782 -8.81 52.65 2.38
C GLY A 782 -9.48 53.07 3.69
N ALA A 783 -10.50 53.93 3.60
CA ALA A 783 -11.34 54.28 4.73
C ALA A 783 -12.43 53.23 4.95
N ILE A 784 -12.63 52.77 6.17
CA ILE A 784 -13.67 51.83 6.56
C ILE A 784 -14.48 52.33 7.75
N SER A 785 -15.79 52.05 7.74
CA SER A 785 -16.67 52.32 8.87
C SER A 785 -17.13 50.99 9.49
N ILE A 786 -16.91 50.81 10.77
CA ILE A 786 -17.38 49.66 11.55
C ILE A 786 -18.70 50.05 12.21
N PRO A 787 -19.80 49.29 12.01
CA PRO A 787 -21.09 49.59 12.56
C PRO A 787 -21.15 49.40 14.06
N ASN A 788 -22.08 50.11 14.74
CA ASN A 788 -22.24 50.02 16.21
C ASN A 788 -22.77 48.64 16.71
N SER A 789 -23.13 47.75 15.81
CA SER A 789 -23.46 46.36 16.13
C SER A 789 -22.23 45.51 16.51
N VAL A 790 -21.03 45.90 16.03
CA VAL A 790 -19.79 45.16 16.31
C VAL A 790 -19.36 45.40 17.75
N ILE A 791 -19.35 44.35 18.52
CA ILE A 791 -18.92 44.32 19.94
C ILE A 791 -17.53 43.74 20.14
N SER A 792 -17.02 42.97 19.17
CA SER A 792 -15.72 42.31 19.21
C SER A 792 -14.92 42.52 17.93
N ILE A 793 -13.68 42.97 18.07
CA ILE A 793 -12.68 43.04 16.98
C ILE A 793 -11.47 42.22 17.46
N GLY A 794 -11.16 41.14 16.73
CA GLY A 794 -10.13 40.18 17.09
C GLY A 794 -8.71 40.73 17.01
N GLU A 795 -7.78 39.99 17.59
CA GLU A 795 -6.35 40.27 17.56
C GLU A 795 -5.85 40.40 16.10
N GLY A 796 -5.08 41.43 15.80
CA GLY A 796 -4.53 41.67 14.46
C GLY A 796 -5.55 41.84 13.34
N ALA A 797 -6.84 42.07 13.65
CA ALA A 797 -7.93 42.05 12.65
C ALA A 797 -7.68 42.92 11.42
N PHE A 798 -7.00 44.07 11.56
CA PHE A 798 -6.63 45.00 10.50
C PHE A 798 -5.11 45.21 10.40
N SER A 799 -4.32 44.29 10.96
CA SER A 799 -2.86 44.43 10.95
C SER A 799 -2.32 44.54 9.53
N SER A 800 -1.41 45.47 9.30
CA SER A 800 -0.78 45.73 7.98
C SER A 800 -1.78 45.96 6.84
N SER A 801 -2.98 46.38 7.17
CA SER A 801 -3.96 46.82 6.16
C SER A 801 -3.65 48.25 5.68
N GLY A 802 -4.09 48.55 4.47
CA GLY A 802 -3.89 49.88 3.85
C GLY A 802 -4.78 50.98 4.44
N LEU A 803 -5.28 50.83 5.65
CA LEU A 803 -6.22 51.77 6.25
C LEU A 803 -5.65 53.20 6.32
N THR A 804 -6.42 54.13 5.77
CA THR A 804 -6.16 55.55 5.90
C THR A 804 -6.91 56.16 7.12
N SER A 805 -8.13 55.64 7.35
CA SER A 805 -8.94 56.01 8.51
C SER A 805 -9.92 54.87 8.84
N ILE A 806 -10.32 54.82 10.10
CA ILE A 806 -11.33 53.87 10.61
C ILE A 806 -12.13 54.50 11.73
N ASN A 807 -13.44 54.20 11.74
CA ASN A 807 -14.30 54.53 12.86
C ASN A 807 -14.42 53.32 13.77
N ILE A 808 -13.93 53.38 15.02
CA ILE A 808 -14.12 52.35 16.02
C ILE A 808 -15.46 52.61 16.72
N PRO A 809 -16.42 51.66 16.73
CA PRO A 809 -17.73 51.90 17.32
C PRO A 809 -17.71 51.95 18.83
N ASN A 810 -18.69 52.65 19.41
CA ASN A 810 -18.85 52.75 20.88
C ASN A 810 -19.20 51.42 21.58
N SER A 811 -19.58 50.42 20.87
CA SER A 811 -19.85 49.05 21.37
C SER A 811 -18.54 48.33 21.75
N VAL A 812 -17.42 48.74 21.19
CA VAL A 812 -16.11 48.08 21.47
C VAL A 812 -15.54 48.58 22.79
N THR A 813 -15.26 47.64 23.68
CA THR A 813 -14.71 47.94 25.00
C THR A 813 -13.21 47.65 25.13
N ARG A 814 -12.62 46.95 24.13
CA ARG A 814 -11.22 46.53 24.12
C ARG A 814 -10.65 46.59 22.72
N ILE A 815 -9.52 47.23 22.56
CA ILE A 815 -8.71 47.13 21.32
C ILE A 815 -7.67 46.06 21.56
N MET A 816 -7.82 44.95 20.89
CA MET A 816 -7.01 43.74 21.09
C MET A 816 -5.59 43.92 20.60
N LYS A 817 -4.70 42.99 20.94
CA LYS A 817 -3.32 42.94 20.52
C LYS A 817 -3.22 43.04 18.99
N ASP A 818 -2.23 43.79 18.50
CA ASP A 818 -1.89 43.93 17.06
C ASP A 818 -3.05 44.41 16.16
N THR A 819 -4.22 44.79 16.68
CA THR A 819 -5.45 45.04 15.89
C THR A 819 -5.20 45.91 14.66
N PHE A 820 -4.45 47.03 14.80
CA PHE A 820 -4.13 47.95 13.69
C PHE A 820 -2.62 48.04 13.45
N LYS A 821 -1.85 47.08 13.94
CA LYS A 821 -0.39 47.05 13.76
C LYS A 821 0.01 47.21 12.31
N GLY A 822 0.96 48.07 12.01
CA GLY A 822 1.48 48.29 10.66
C GLY A 822 0.51 48.98 9.69
N CYS A 823 -0.58 49.62 10.14
CA CYS A 823 -1.44 50.47 9.32
C CYS A 823 -0.72 51.80 8.99
N GLY A 824 0.32 51.70 8.14
CA GLY A 824 1.25 52.82 7.88
C GLY A 824 0.67 54.04 7.17
N LEU A 825 -0.55 53.96 6.62
CA LEU A 825 -1.27 55.08 5.98
C LEU A 825 -2.22 55.83 6.95
N MET A 826 -2.47 55.27 8.15
CA MET A 826 -3.35 55.88 9.14
C MET A 826 -2.66 57.07 9.84
N THR A 827 -3.21 58.27 9.66
CA THR A 827 -2.63 59.48 10.22
C THR A 827 -3.32 59.98 11.47
N SER A 828 -4.53 59.55 11.75
CA SER A 828 -5.33 59.93 12.95
C SER A 828 -6.21 58.78 13.40
N ILE A 829 -6.51 58.74 14.70
CA ILE A 829 -7.48 57.80 15.28
C ILE A 829 -8.21 58.46 16.48
N VAL A 830 -9.49 58.18 16.57
CA VAL A 830 -10.30 58.49 17.76
C VAL A 830 -10.65 57.15 18.42
N ILE A 831 -10.17 57.00 19.65
CA ILE A 831 -10.50 55.83 20.50
C ILE A 831 -11.75 56.22 21.33
N PRO A 832 -12.87 55.43 21.16
CA PRO A 832 -14.14 55.76 21.79
C PRO A 832 -14.08 55.74 23.32
N ASN A 833 -15.00 56.47 23.91
CA ASN A 833 -15.08 56.58 25.39
C ASN A 833 -15.35 55.25 26.10
N ASN A 834 -15.95 54.26 25.41
CA ASN A 834 -16.25 52.97 26.02
C ASN A 834 -15.09 51.95 26.00
N VAL A 835 -14.00 52.26 25.31
CA VAL A 835 -12.79 51.45 25.34
C VAL A 835 -12.15 51.53 26.72
N ILE A 836 -11.90 50.39 27.32
CA ILE A 836 -11.30 50.21 28.64
C ILE A 836 -9.82 49.83 28.53
N TYR A 837 -9.48 49.01 27.57
CA TYR A 837 -8.12 48.50 27.38
C TYR A 837 -7.67 48.69 25.95
N ILE A 838 -6.45 49.19 25.78
CA ILE A 838 -5.66 49.20 24.55
C ILE A 838 -4.56 48.18 24.77
N GLU A 839 -4.57 47.07 24.06
CA GLU A 839 -3.65 45.96 24.30
C GLU A 839 -2.30 46.14 23.58
N GLU A 840 -1.43 45.11 23.71
CA GLU A 840 -0.08 45.10 23.19
C GLU A 840 -0.06 45.38 21.67
N ALA A 841 0.86 46.31 21.26
CA ALA A 841 1.13 46.62 19.85
C ALA A 841 -0.11 47.04 19.02
N ALA A 842 -1.22 47.42 19.66
CA ALA A 842 -2.52 47.65 18.99
C ALA A 842 -2.41 48.64 17.80
N PHE A 843 -1.54 49.64 17.83
CA PHE A 843 -1.26 50.64 16.78
C PHE A 843 0.23 50.73 16.44
N GLU A 844 1.02 49.68 16.74
CA GLU A 844 2.46 49.66 16.43
C GLU A 844 2.71 49.89 14.94
N GLY A 845 3.63 50.73 14.58
CA GLY A 845 4.02 51.01 13.18
C GLY A 845 2.95 51.77 12.38
N CYS A 846 1.95 52.39 13.04
CA CYS A 846 1.03 53.32 12.39
C CYS A 846 1.67 54.72 12.21
N SER A 847 1.32 55.44 11.13
CA SER A 847 1.83 56.81 10.93
C SER A 847 1.01 57.89 11.64
N LEU A 848 0.43 57.57 12.83
CA LEU A 848 -0.47 58.43 13.57
C LEU A 848 0.23 59.72 13.98
N ARG A 849 -0.36 60.87 13.62
CA ARG A 849 0.08 62.22 14.05
C ARG A 849 -0.77 62.71 15.19
N THR A 850 -2.09 62.38 15.15
CA THR A 850 -3.06 62.81 16.17
C THR A 850 -3.83 61.64 16.70
N ILE A 851 -4.02 61.56 18.00
CA ILE A 851 -4.77 60.56 18.69
C ILE A 851 -5.68 61.19 19.72
N THR A 852 -6.94 60.79 19.75
CA THR A 852 -7.85 61.09 20.84
C THR A 852 -8.11 59.79 21.61
N ILE A 853 -7.76 59.78 22.89
CA ILE A 853 -7.99 58.61 23.77
C ILE A 853 -9.25 58.83 24.59
N GLY A 854 -10.16 57.87 24.55
CA GLY A 854 -11.42 57.87 25.30
C GLY A 854 -11.24 57.91 26.83
N ASN A 855 -12.18 58.53 27.49
CA ASN A 855 -12.10 58.85 28.91
C ASN A 855 -12.38 57.67 29.88
N LYS A 856 -12.61 56.47 29.39
CA LYS A 856 -12.70 55.22 30.20
C LYS A 856 -11.49 54.30 30.06
N VAL A 857 -10.50 54.63 29.23
CA VAL A 857 -9.32 53.80 29.03
C VAL A 857 -8.54 53.71 30.35
N LYS A 858 -8.32 52.52 30.85
CA LYS A 858 -7.58 52.21 32.08
C LYS A 858 -6.13 51.80 31.82
N SER A 859 -5.85 51.15 30.73
CA SER A 859 -4.50 50.67 30.40
C SER A 859 -4.16 50.85 28.93
N ILE A 860 -2.92 51.29 28.68
CA ILE A 860 -2.28 51.38 27.38
C ILE A 860 -1.17 50.34 27.36
N GLY A 861 -1.34 49.32 26.52
CA GLY A 861 -0.53 48.11 26.47
C GLY A 861 0.90 48.35 25.98
N LYS A 862 1.73 47.34 26.14
CA LYS A 862 3.11 47.33 25.67
C LYS A 862 3.17 47.60 24.17
N ARG A 863 4.05 48.59 23.77
CA ARG A 863 4.23 48.98 22.37
C ARG A 863 2.94 49.44 21.66
N ALA A 864 1.89 49.79 22.39
CA ALA A 864 0.58 50.07 21.78
C ALA A 864 0.64 51.14 20.68
N PHE A 865 1.49 52.15 20.75
CA PHE A 865 1.71 53.20 19.78
C PHE A 865 3.20 53.33 19.38
N PHE A 866 3.93 52.26 19.48
CA PHE A 866 5.33 52.17 19.08
C PHE A 866 5.50 52.52 17.60
N GLN A 867 6.57 53.29 17.28
CA GLN A 867 6.88 53.72 15.89
C GLN A 867 5.75 54.50 15.21
N SER A 868 4.99 55.32 15.93
CA SER A 868 4.04 56.29 15.37
C SER A 868 4.73 57.65 15.11
N LYS A 869 4.00 58.62 14.56
CA LYS A 869 4.50 59.96 14.29
C LYS A 869 3.79 61.02 15.13
N ILE A 870 3.41 60.66 16.37
CA ILE A 870 2.62 61.47 17.27
C ILE A 870 3.43 62.71 17.61
N THR A 871 2.79 63.88 17.53
CA THR A 871 3.41 65.15 17.90
C THR A 871 2.97 65.63 19.28
N THR A 872 1.73 65.37 19.67
CA THR A 872 1.14 65.72 20.95
C THR A 872 0.24 64.60 21.42
N ILE A 873 0.24 64.29 22.72
CA ILE A 873 -0.64 63.26 23.28
C ILE A 873 -1.24 63.77 24.62
N SER A 874 -2.55 63.57 24.81
CA SER A 874 -3.23 63.76 26.05
C SER A 874 -3.75 62.38 26.56
N ILE A 875 -3.20 61.93 27.66
CA ILE A 875 -3.58 60.72 28.36
C ILE A 875 -4.71 61.09 29.36
N PRO A 876 -5.89 60.50 29.24
CA PRO A 876 -7.05 60.81 30.10
C PRO A 876 -6.82 60.47 31.56
N ASP A 877 -7.61 61.11 32.43
CA ASP A 877 -7.60 60.90 33.90
C ASP A 877 -7.98 59.45 34.29
N SER A 878 -8.63 58.68 33.43
CA SER A 878 -9.01 57.29 33.65
C SER A 878 -7.84 56.31 33.55
N VAL A 879 -6.75 56.66 32.85
CA VAL A 879 -5.63 55.77 32.60
C VAL A 879 -4.82 55.53 33.87
N GLU A 880 -4.72 54.26 34.27
CA GLU A 880 -4.00 53.83 35.45
C GLU A 880 -2.60 53.29 35.08
N ASN A 881 -2.44 52.66 33.94
CA ASN A 881 -1.20 52.03 33.52
C ASN A 881 -0.84 52.36 32.07
N ILE A 882 0.41 52.77 31.86
CA ILE A 882 1.08 52.84 30.54
C ILE A 882 2.19 51.79 30.62
N GLU A 883 2.09 50.77 29.74
CA GLU A 883 3.01 49.63 29.75
C GLU A 883 4.31 49.93 28.98
N ASP A 884 5.25 48.96 28.99
CA ASP A 884 6.59 49.13 28.44
C ASP A 884 6.56 49.52 26.94
N GLU A 885 7.39 50.47 26.54
CA GLU A 885 7.55 50.94 25.14
C GLU A 885 6.25 51.48 24.51
N ALA A 886 5.21 51.79 25.25
CA ALA A 886 3.88 52.12 24.72
C ALA A 886 3.91 53.22 23.65
N PHE A 887 4.73 54.28 23.82
CA PHE A 887 4.92 55.36 22.85
C PHE A 887 6.39 55.46 22.39
N TYR A 888 7.20 54.45 22.60
CA TYR A 888 8.61 54.46 22.21
C TYR A 888 8.75 54.64 20.67
N ASP A 889 9.87 55.19 20.23
CA ASP A 889 10.18 55.52 18.82
C ASP A 889 9.20 56.53 18.15
N ASN A 890 8.49 57.36 18.98
CA ASN A 890 7.72 58.51 18.48
C ASN A 890 8.59 59.79 18.52
N ASN A 891 9.62 59.83 17.67
CA ASN A 891 10.68 60.88 17.71
C ASN A 891 10.18 62.28 17.41
N SER A 892 8.93 62.44 16.96
CA SER A 892 8.28 63.74 16.74
C SER A 892 7.47 64.27 17.95
N LEU A 893 7.44 63.52 19.06
CA LEU A 893 6.58 63.84 20.22
C LEU A 893 7.13 65.02 21.01
N LYS A 894 6.40 66.16 20.97
CA LYS A 894 6.79 67.40 21.62
C LYS A 894 6.03 67.72 22.89
N SER A 895 4.79 67.24 23.05
CA SER A 895 3.96 67.56 24.22
C SER A 895 3.22 66.28 24.69
N ILE A 896 3.32 65.98 25.97
CA ILE A 896 2.65 64.94 26.67
C ILE A 896 1.88 65.55 27.86
N THR A 897 0.59 65.20 27.94
CA THR A 897 -0.23 65.51 29.13
C THR A 897 -0.70 64.18 29.67
N ILE A 898 -0.41 63.90 30.95
CA ILE A 898 -0.82 62.68 31.66
C ILE A 898 -1.84 63.01 32.71
N GLY A 899 -2.98 62.33 32.72
CA GLY A 899 -4.11 62.54 33.60
C GLY A 899 -3.84 62.19 35.06
N THR A 900 -4.82 62.44 35.92
CA THR A 900 -4.72 62.26 37.35
C THR A 900 -4.68 60.83 37.85
N GLY A 901 -5.22 59.88 37.11
CA GLY A 901 -5.35 58.45 37.51
C GLY A 901 -4.14 57.57 37.37
N ILE A 902 -3.06 58.08 36.78
CA ILE A 902 -1.87 57.26 36.45
C ILE A 902 -1.18 56.71 37.70
N LYS A 903 -0.94 55.41 37.74
CA LYS A 903 -0.31 54.61 38.78
C LYS A 903 1.07 54.09 38.39
N ARG A 904 1.20 53.69 37.09
CA ARG A 904 2.45 53.11 36.57
C ARG A 904 2.77 53.61 35.14
N ILE A 905 4.03 53.90 34.94
CA ILE A 905 4.66 54.17 33.63
C ILE A 905 5.73 53.10 33.42
N GLY A 906 5.59 52.31 32.34
CA GLY A 906 6.45 51.14 32.00
C GLY A 906 7.79 51.56 31.43
N THR A 907 8.68 50.58 31.29
CA THR A 907 10.05 50.77 30.82
C THR A 907 10.06 51.36 29.42
N ARG A 908 10.80 52.48 29.20
CA ARG A 908 10.88 53.18 27.92
C ARG A 908 9.50 53.49 27.30
N ALA A 909 8.53 53.80 28.13
CA ALA A 909 7.17 54.09 27.64
C ALA A 909 7.12 55.24 26.63
N PHE A 910 8.06 56.17 26.66
CA PHE A 910 8.17 57.33 25.77
C PHE A 910 9.55 57.40 25.08
N PRO A 911 9.65 58.08 23.91
CA PRO A 911 10.90 58.14 23.14
C PRO A 911 12.05 58.82 23.90
N SER A 912 13.29 58.47 23.55
CA SER A 912 14.49 58.97 24.23
C SER A 912 15.06 60.31 23.67
N SER A 913 14.64 60.72 22.47
CA SER A 913 15.44 61.63 21.62
C SER A 913 14.79 62.97 21.25
N SER A 914 13.71 63.44 21.88
CA SER A 914 13.07 64.72 21.49
C SER A 914 12.91 65.66 22.59
N ASP A 915 13.16 66.94 22.31
CA ASP A 915 12.80 68.08 23.18
C ASP A 915 11.31 68.09 23.38
N ARG A 916 10.87 68.02 24.66
CA ARG A 916 9.42 67.92 24.93
C ARG A 916 9.01 68.49 26.30
N VAL A 917 7.75 68.82 26.33
CA VAL A 917 7.06 69.18 27.54
C VAL A 917 6.17 68.06 28.01
N CYS A 918 6.36 67.59 29.23
CA CYS A 918 5.55 66.57 29.87
C CYS A 918 4.77 67.23 31.02
N THR A 919 3.45 67.21 30.97
CA THR A 919 2.60 67.75 32.07
C THR A 919 1.91 66.60 32.78
N ILE A 920 2.16 66.34 34.04
CA ILE A 920 1.55 65.23 34.81
C ILE A 920 0.59 65.89 35.85
N LYS A 921 -0.66 65.43 35.76
CA LYS A 921 -1.74 65.98 36.62
C LYS A 921 -1.90 65.19 37.92
N ALA A 922 -1.30 64.00 38.04
CA ALA A 922 -1.41 63.14 39.23
C ALA A 922 -0.71 63.80 40.43
N LYS A 923 -1.39 63.82 41.60
CA LYS A 923 -0.83 64.30 42.82
C LYS A 923 0.21 63.36 43.45
N THR A 924 0.06 62.04 43.21
CA THR A 924 0.98 61.01 43.66
C THR A 924 1.87 60.61 42.48
N PRO A 925 3.21 60.54 42.63
CA PRO A 925 4.10 60.12 41.59
C PRO A 925 3.75 58.69 41.18
N PRO A 926 3.48 58.37 39.85
CA PRO A 926 3.32 57.04 39.40
C PRO A 926 4.62 56.28 39.52
N ASN A 927 4.53 54.96 39.67
CA ASN A 927 5.68 54.09 39.72
C ASN A 927 6.36 54.03 38.32
N MET A 928 7.65 54.29 38.24
CA MET A 928 8.43 54.25 37.03
C MET A 928 9.93 54.02 37.30
N ARG A 929 10.72 53.72 36.30
CA ARG A 929 12.19 53.63 36.29
C ARG A 929 12.80 54.90 35.70
N ALA A 930 14.12 55.08 35.85
CA ALA A 930 14.84 56.30 35.45
C ALA A 930 14.69 56.67 33.96
N ASP A 931 14.54 55.70 33.07
CA ASP A 931 14.49 55.91 31.59
C ASP A 931 13.06 55.83 31.00
N ASP A 932 12.02 55.72 31.81
CA ASP A 932 10.66 55.46 31.36
C ASP A 932 9.98 56.67 30.67
N LEU A 933 10.43 57.89 31.00
CA LEU A 933 10.06 59.09 30.27
C LEU A 933 11.04 59.52 29.18
N GLY A 934 12.08 58.73 28.90
CA GLY A 934 13.13 58.99 27.94
C GLY A 934 14.52 59.08 28.59
N SER A 935 15.59 59.25 27.77
CA SER A 935 16.98 59.17 28.24
C SER A 935 17.24 60.22 29.31
N THR A 936 17.86 59.82 30.43
CA THR A 936 18.38 60.67 31.49
C THR A 936 19.74 61.26 31.12
N ASP A 937 20.33 60.90 29.99
CA ASP A 937 21.64 61.47 29.55
C ASP A 937 21.53 62.97 29.35
N TYR A 938 22.36 63.68 30.11
CA TYR A 938 22.42 65.14 30.16
C TYR A 938 22.59 65.83 28.80
N TYR A 939 23.12 65.12 27.80
CA TYR A 939 23.43 65.70 26.49
C TYR A 939 22.40 65.33 25.38
N ARG A 940 21.29 64.61 25.65
CA ARG A 940 20.44 64.07 24.58
C ARG A 940 18.96 64.43 24.65
N SER A 941 18.40 65.01 25.72
CA SER A 941 16.98 65.42 25.73
C SER A 941 16.74 66.69 26.62
N ASN A 942 16.08 67.70 26.02
CA ASN A 942 15.55 68.86 26.75
C ASN A 942 14.10 68.59 27.22
N ILE A 943 13.92 67.63 28.13
CA ILE A 943 12.60 67.37 28.70
C ILE A 943 12.30 68.42 29.77
N ILE A 944 11.09 68.98 29.71
CA ILE A 944 10.55 69.88 30.77
C ILE A 944 9.34 69.14 31.35
N ILE A 945 9.33 68.95 32.69
CA ILE A 945 8.27 68.21 33.38
C ILE A 945 7.52 69.14 34.28
N TYR A 946 6.21 69.34 34.06
CA TYR A 946 5.31 70.04 34.95
C TYR A 946 4.51 69.04 35.78
N VAL A 947 4.49 69.18 37.10
CA VAL A 947 3.72 68.41 38.04
C VAL A 947 2.88 69.36 38.92
N PRO A 948 1.83 68.92 39.63
CA PRO A 948 1.07 69.78 40.52
C PRO A 948 1.99 70.46 41.52
N GLN A 949 1.82 71.79 41.74
CA GLN A 949 2.70 72.59 42.60
C GLN A 949 2.82 72.02 44.03
N GLU A 950 1.72 71.54 44.58
CA GLU A 950 1.67 70.89 45.90
C GLU A 950 2.43 69.57 45.99
N SER A 951 2.66 68.90 44.84
CA SER A 951 3.32 67.56 44.74
C SER A 951 4.78 67.66 44.29
N LEU A 952 5.29 68.80 43.88
CA LEU A 952 6.60 68.98 43.31
C LEU A 952 7.73 68.36 44.15
N ARG A 953 7.71 68.52 45.46
CA ARG A 953 8.67 67.92 46.37
C ARG A 953 8.65 66.41 46.35
N ILE A 954 7.42 65.82 46.45
CA ILE A 954 7.21 64.35 46.47
C ILE A 954 7.74 63.74 45.16
N TYR A 955 7.50 64.39 44.01
CA TYR A 955 8.00 63.93 42.71
C TYR A 955 9.54 63.96 42.64
N LYS A 956 10.20 65.03 43.15
CA LYS A 956 11.65 65.15 43.15
C LYS A 956 12.35 64.11 44.01
N GLU A 957 11.69 63.60 45.03
CA GLU A 957 12.21 62.62 45.98
C GLU A 957 11.83 61.17 45.58
N ALA A 958 10.80 60.99 44.75
CA ALA A 958 10.28 59.61 44.35
C ALA A 958 11.27 58.80 43.51
N GLU A 959 11.27 57.50 43.75
CA GLU A 959 12.09 56.54 42.97
C GLU A 959 11.76 56.63 41.44
N GLY A 960 12.78 56.62 40.59
CA GLY A 960 12.65 56.88 39.15
C GLY A 960 12.50 58.36 38.78
N TRP A 961 11.76 59.12 39.50
CA TRP A 961 11.50 60.57 39.26
C TRP A 961 12.68 61.45 39.63
N LYS A 962 13.42 61.11 40.69
CA LYS A 962 14.57 61.86 41.20
C LYS A 962 15.63 62.09 40.06
N TYR A 963 15.73 61.29 39.05
CA TYR A 963 16.62 61.49 37.94
C TYR A 963 16.24 62.63 36.98
N TYR A 964 15.01 63.17 37.14
CA TYR A 964 14.50 64.31 36.38
C TYR A 964 14.34 65.58 37.29
N ALA A 965 14.82 65.57 38.55
CA ALA A 965 14.52 66.59 39.55
C ALA A 965 14.88 67.99 39.10
N ASP A 966 15.96 68.17 38.34
CA ASP A 966 16.42 69.38 37.73
C ASP A 966 15.58 69.93 36.59
N LYS A 967 14.76 69.10 35.99
CA LYS A 967 13.89 69.40 34.85
C LYS A 967 12.42 69.52 35.24
N MET A 968 12.12 69.48 36.59
CA MET A 968 10.75 69.50 37.11
C MET A 968 10.38 70.89 37.64
N TYR A 969 9.20 71.31 37.26
CA TYR A 969 8.55 72.55 37.68
C TYR A 969 7.13 72.32 38.20
N GLY A 970 6.71 73.06 39.18
CA GLY A 970 5.35 73.09 39.67
C GLY A 970 4.45 73.96 38.82
N ARG A 971 3.25 73.50 38.54
CA ARG A 971 2.24 74.23 37.77
C ARG A 971 0.85 74.04 38.35
#